data_7c1bf5eeb656cdae88759e884adbd69c
#
_entry.id   7c1bf5eeb656cdae88759e884adbd69c
#
_cell.length_a   1.000
_cell.length_b   1.000
_cell.length_c   1.000
_cell.angle_alpha   90.00
_cell.angle_beta   90.00
_cell.angle_gamma   90.00
#
_symmetry.space_group_name_H-M   'P 1'
#
loop_
_entity.id
_entity.type
_entity.pdbx_description
1 polymer ?
#
loop_
_entity_poly.entity_id
_entity_poly.type
_entity_poly.pdbx_seq_one_letter_code
_entity_poly.pdbx_strand_id
1 'polypeptide(L)'
;MKAAENDVNSDPRFLGGSKLSIQVHDSNFSGFLGIMGALKYMETDTVAILGPQNAIMAHVLSHIANELHVPLLSFTALDPTLSPLQYPYFIQTAPNDQFQMTAIVDMISYFGWGEVVAIFSDDDQSRNGVIALGDKLAERRCKISYKAALPPDPKATRSEVKDQLVKVRMMEARVIVLHTFAKTGLLVFDEAQNLGMMETGYVWIATTWLSTVLDSTSPLSSKTANSIQGVLTLRPYTPDSESKRSFISQWHKLSNGSIGLNPYGLYAYDTVWMLARAIKLFFDQGGNMSFSNSTHLSQMRGGALNLGALSIFDGGKQLLNNILQTNMTGLTGPIQFNSDRSPFRPAYDILNMIENGYRQIGYWSNYSGLSVVTPETLYARPPNRSSSSQQLDSVVWPGGTTKKPRGWVFPNNGRQLRIGVPNRVSYRNFVLLSSVNGTNKVQGYCMDVFLAAINLLPYAVPHIFIPFGDGHKNPNYNELVNMVAANVFDAAVGDIAIITSRTKNVDFTQPYIESGLVVVAPVKKFSRAWAFLRPFTPWMWAVTAAFFLIVGTVVWILEHRINDEFRGPPKKQLVTIMWFSFSTMFFAHRENTVSTLGRFVLIIWLFVVLIINSSYTASLTSILTAQQLSSPVTGIDTLVTSNEPIGFQVGSFAQNYLTDELNIPKSRLVALGSPEECAVALERGTVAAVVDEQPYMELFLSDHCRFSVRGQKFTKSGWGFAFPRDSPLAVDMSTAILGLSENGELQRIHDKWLSRKACASQATDPVADKFELQSFLGLFLICGIACCLALIVYFCSMMRQFARHVPEDSDPRSSVSSSRSARLQTFLSFADEKEEVWKSKSKRKRKDMSSNSYGNGNENEFRNSSREIEASWERREMHEN
;
A
#
# COMPACT_ATOMS: atom_id res chain seq x y z
N MET A 1 38.50 43.58 10.94
CA MET A 1 38.17 44.99 10.68
C MET A 1 39.38 45.91 10.69
N LYS A 2 40.21 46.01 11.75
CA LYS A 2 41.41 46.86 11.74
C LYS A 2 42.43 46.50 10.66
N ALA A 3 42.63 45.23 10.32
CA ALA A 3 43.46 44.86 9.17
C ALA A 3 42.91 45.44 7.85
N ALA A 4 41.61 45.32 7.61
CA ALA A 4 40.96 45.88 6.42
C ALA A 4 41.04 47.41 6.38
N GLU A 5 40.88 48.09 7.54
CA GLU A 5 41.07 49.55 7.64
C GLU A 5 42.50 49.95 7.23
N ASN A 6 43.53 49.23 7.71
CA ASN A 6 44.90 49.46 7.34
C ASN A 6 45.16 49.25 5.84
N ASP A 7 44.59 48.15 5.30
CA ASP A 7 44.77 47.81 3.88
C ASP A 7 44.07 48.85 2.98
N VAL A 8 42.86 49.30 3.32
CA VAL A 8 42.15 50.37 2.62
C VAL A 8 42.94 51.69 2.66
N ASN A 9 43.47 52.01 3.83
CA ASN A 9 44.26 53.28 4.02
C ASN A 9 45.67 53.21 3.46
N SER A 10 46.16 52.03 3.05
CA SER A 10 47.49 51.84 2.46
C SER A 10 47.59 52.50 1.07
N ASP A 11 46.47 52.66 0.34
CA ASP A 11 46.42 53.46 -0.92
C ASP A 11 45.72 54.79 -0.70
N PRO A 12 46.41 55.88 -0.55
CA PRO A 12 45.85 57.22 -0.32
C PRO A 12 44.91 57.70 -1.46
N ARG A 13 45.02 57.15 -2.66
CA ARG A 13 44.17 57.50 -3.82
C ARG A 13 42.84 56.78 -3.81
N PHE A 14 42.74 55.67 -3.02
CA PHE A 14 41.52 54.86 -3.05
C PHE A 14 40.27 55.64 -2.63
N LEU A 15 40.35 56.40 -1.54
CA LEU A 15 39.28 57.27 -1.03
C LEU A 15 39.48 58.78 -1.35
N GLY A 16 40.17 59.09 -2.40
CA GLY A 16 40.36 60.52 -2.85
C GLY A 16 41.09 61.35 -1.83
N GLY A 17 42.03 60.82 -1.06
CA GLY A 17 42.81 61.50 -0.03
C GLY A 17 42.20 61.44 1.38
N SER A 18 40.97 60.92 1.50
CA SER A 18 40.32 60.67 2.79
C SER A 18 40.80 59.34 3.38
N LYS A 19 40.67 59.20 4.69
CA LYS A 19 41.02 57.94 5.42
C LYS A 19 39.79 57.34 6.07
N LEU A 20 39.67 56.03 6.03
CA LEU A 20 38.71 55.28 6.81
C LEU A 20 39.17 55.17 8.26
N SER A 21 38.32 55.47 9.22
CA SER A 21 38.63 55.32 10.67
C SER A 21 37.55 54.50 11.35
N ILE A 22 37.94 53.34 11.94
CA ILE A 22 37.04 52.47 12.65
C ILE A 22 37.25 52.63 14.15
N GLN A 23 36.21 53.09 14.85
CA GLN A 23 36.17 53.13 16.30
C GLN A 23 35.50 51.88 16.84
N VAL A 24 36.06 51.28 17.88
CA VAL A 24 35.61 50.01 18.45
C VAL A 24 35.06 50.24 19.85
N HIS A 25 33.86 49.68 20.11
CA HIS A 25 33.25 49.68 21.44
C HIS A 25 33.02 48.26 21.89
N ASP A 26 33.45 47.89 23.08
CA ASP A 26 33.15 46.61 23.70
C ASP A 26 31.93 46.76 24.58
N SER A 27 30.84 46.12 24.17
CA SER A 27 29.58 46.08 24.92
C SER A 27 29.58 45.06 26.07
N ASN A 28 30.61 44.22 26.19
CA ASN A 28 30.70 43.14 27.20
C ASN A 28 29.40 42.32 27.27
N PHE A 29 28.82 41.99 26.14
CA PHE A 29 27.52 41.31 25.99
C PHE A 29 26.30 42.00 26.66
N SER A 30 26.44 43.22 27.09
CA SER A 30 25.38 44.04 27.66
C SER A 30 24.68 44.86 26.55
N GLY A 31 23.40 44.59 26.32
CA GLY A 31 22.56 45.36 25.40
C GLY A 31 22.55 46.86 25.76
N PHE A 32 22.49 47.17 27.06
CA PHE A 32 22.52 48.56 27.55
C PHE A 32 23.82 49.27 27.21
N LEU A 33 24.99 48.66 27.50
CA LEU A 33 26.30 49.25 27.17
C LEU A 33 26.46 49.40 25.65
N GLY A 34 25.95 48.44 24.86
CA GLY A 34 26.00 48.55 23.41
C GLY A 34 25.18 49.73 22.87
N ILE A 35 23.96 49.94 23.39
CA ILE A 35 23.13 51.10 23.01
C ILE A 35 23.84 52.41 23.39
N MET A 36 24.34 52.48 24.63
CA MET A 36 25.07 53.70 25.09
C MET A 36 26.31 54.00 24.27
N GLY A 37 27.04 52.92 23.89
CA GLY A 37 28.19 53.06 22.99
C GLY A 37 27.84 53.56 21.62
N ALA A 38 26.76 53.03 21.02
CA ALA A 38 26.26 53.47 19.74
C ALA A 38 25.80 54.94 19.77
N LEU A 39 25.01 55.32 20.76
CA LEU A 39 24.56 56.73 20.90
C LEU A 39 25.74 57.68 21.06
N LYS A 40 26.75 57.30 21.85
CA LYS A 40 27.98 58.09 21.99
C LYS A 40 28.71 58.31 20.67
N TYR A 41 28.79 57.26 19.79
CA TYR A 41 29.40 57.40 18.50
C TYR A 41 28.54 58.21 17.50
N MET A 42 27.22 58.20 17.65
CA MET A 42 26.27 58.96 16.86
C MET A 42 26.30 60.49 17.17
N GLU A 43 26.88 60.88 18.32
CA GLU A 43 27.21 62.27 18.63
C GLU A 43 28.41 62.79 17.78
N THR A 44 29.16 61.90 17.13
CA THR A 44 30.20 62.21 16.17
C THR A 44 29.70 61.90 14.76
N ASP A 45 30.26 62.46 13.73
CA ASP A 45 29.88 62.29 12.32
C ASP A 45 30.14 60.88 11.81
N THR A 46 29.32 59.96 12.25
CA THR A 46 29.39 58.56 11.90
C THR A 46 28.64 58.27 10.61
N VAL A 47 29.30 57.70 9.60
CA VAL A 47 28.73 57.44 8.26
C VAL A 47 28.16 56.02 8.14
N ALA A 48 28.63 55.08 8.98
CA ALA A 48 28.12 53.69 9.01
C ALA A 48 28.44 53.02 10.37
N ILE A 49 27.65 52.04 10.76
CA ILE A 49 27.85 51.18 11.93
C ILE A 49 28.21 49.77 11.47
N LEU A 50 29.28 49.18 11.98
CA LEU A 50 29.71 47.83 11.76
C LEU A 50 29.44 46.99 13.00
N GLY A 51 28.54 46.05 12.90
CA GLY A 51 28.03 45.28 14.01
C GLY A 51 26.49 45.47 14.15
N PRO A 52 25.90 45.19 15.31
CA PRO A 52 26.43 44.48 16.47
C PRO A 52 26.57 42.98 16.26
N GLN A 53 27.15 42.30 17.26
CA GLN A 53 27.22 40.81 17.24
C GLN A 53 25.92 40.15 17.67
N ASN A 54 25.09 40.82 18.42
CA ASN A 54 23.88 40.28 19.05
C ASN A 54 22.63 40.78 18.31
N ALA A 55 21.69 39.92 18.06
CA ALA A 55 20.43 40.24 17.35
C ALA A 55 19.57 41.25 18.13
N ILE A 56 19.49 41.15 19.45
CA ILE A 56 18.73 42.12 20.28
C ILE A 56 19.25 43.53 20.06
N MET A 57 20.58 43.68 20.07
CA MET A 57 21.19 44.98 19.76
C MET A 57 20.98 45.41 18.34
N ALA A 58 20.96 44.46 17.37
CA ALA A 58 20.71 44.78 15.98
C ALA A 58 19.30 45.36 15.82
N HIS A 59 18.30 44.82 16.47
CA HIS A 59 16.93 45.35 16.46
C HIS A 59 16.86 46.79 16.98
N VAL A 60 17.43 46.99 18.16
CA VAL A 60 17.43 48.34 18.77
C VAL A 60 18.24 49.36 17.96
N LEU A 61 19.46 49.01 17.56
CA LEU A 61 20.32 49.88 16.79
C LEU A 61 19.77 50.16 15.39
N SER A 62 19.01 49.23 14.80
CA SER A 62 18.35 49.42 13.53
C SER A 62 17.29 50.56 13.56
N HIS A 63 16.60 50.75 14.69
CA HIS A 63 15.71 51.91 14.85
C HIS A 63 16.49 53.22 14.88
N ILE A 64 17.65 53.27 15.58
CA ILE A 64 18.52 54.43 15.62
C ILE A 64 19.10 54.69 14.22
N ALA A 65 19.59 53.65 13.55
CA ALA A 65 20.14 53.71 12.21
C ALA A 65 19.11 54.24 11.18
N ASN A 66 17.89 53.82 11.28
CA ASN A 66 16.79 54.29 10.45
C ASN A 66 16.48 55.77 10.66
N GLU A 67 16.45 56.24 11.91
CA GLU A 67 16.15 57.62 12.25
C GLU A 67 17.27 58.58 11.81
N LEU A 68 18.54 58.14 11.97
CA LEU A 68 19.70 58.93 11.61
C LEU A 68 20.20 58.70 10.16
N HIS A 69 19.52 57.87 9.39
CA HIS A 69 19.87 57.48 8.04
C HIS A 69 21.29 56.87 7.90
N VAL A 70 21.76 56.19 8.89
CA VAL A 70 23.11 55.60 8.93
C VAL A 70 23.06 54.13 8.59
N PRO A 71 23.72 53.61 7.53
CA PRO A 71 23.75 52.20 7.22
C PRO A 71 24.33 51.37 8.37
N LEU A 72 23.63 50.30 8.77
CA LEU A 72 24.01 49.38 9.82
C LEU A 72 24.32 48.00 9.19
N LEU A 73 25.55 47.58 9.22
CA LEU A 73 25.99 46.34 8.59
C LEU A 73 26.43 45.33 9.65
N SER A 74 25.80 44.15 9.64
CA SER A 74 26.19 43.09 10.57
C SER A 74 26.48 41.77 9.82
N PHE A 75 27.57 41.10 10.27
CA PHE A 75 28.01 39.80 9.81
C PHE A 75 27.80 38.69 10.86
N THR A 76 27.20 39.01 12.01
CA THR A 76 26.99 38.08 13.14
C THR A 76 25.57 38.13 13.74
N ALA A 77 24.81 39.22 13.54
CA ALA A 77 23.40 39.28 13.88
C ALA A 77 22.57 38.59 12.76
N LEU A 78 22.40 37.29 12.90
CA LEU A 78 21.86 36.43 11.84
C LEU A 78 20.36 36.13 12.00
N ASP A 79 19.65 36.82 12.89
CA ASP A 79 18.22 36.65 13.13
C ASP A 79 17.42 36.85 11.85
N PRO A 80 16.57 35.88 11.47
CA PRO A 80 15.74 35.94 10.27
C PRO A 80 14.72 37.10 10.29
N THR A 81 14.36 37.61 11.46
CA THR A 81 13.35 38.66 11.61
C THR A 81 13.86 40.07 11.33
N LEU A 82 15.20 40.24 11.19
CA LEU A 82 15.82 41.51 10.79
C LEU A 82 15.55 41.81 9.31
N SER A 83 14.29 42.06 9.00
CA SER A 83 13.79 42.28 7.63
C SER A 83 14.11 43.68 7.10
N PRO A 84 14.51 43.83 5.82
CA PRO A 84 14.68 45.14 5.15
C PRO A 84 13.40 45.99 5.11
N LEU A 85 12.21 45.37 5.20
CA LEU A 85 10.94 46.09 5.25
C LEU A 85 10.75 46.85 6.56
N GLN A 86 11.17 46.24 7.67
CA GLN A 86 11.12 46.84 9.00
C GLN A 86 12.33 47.74 9.29
N TYR A 87 13.51 47.33 8.81
CA TYR A 87 14.78 47.97 9.08
C TYR A 87 15.49 48.39 7.76
N PRO A 88 15.02 49.46 7.09
CA PRO A 88 15.53 49.84 5.78
C PRO A 88 17.04 50.11 5.71
N TYR A 89 17.70 50.53 6.81
CA TYR A 89 19.14 50.80 6.87
C TYR A 89 19.97 49.63 7.39
N PHE A 90 19.35 48.50 7.74
CA PHE A 90 20.04 47.30 8.18
C PHE A 90 20.43 46.39 7.01
N ILE A 91 21.65 45.88 7.00
CA ILE A 91 22.20 44.95 6.00
C ILE A 91 22.91 43.81 6.69
N GLN A 92 22.46 42.55 6.38
CA GLN A 92 23.16 41.35 6.76
C GLN A 92 24.24 41.03 5.71
N THR A 93 25.51 41.02 6.08
CA THR A 93 26.62 40.73 5.16
C THR A 93 27.06 39.27 5.18
N ALA A 94 26.53 38.45 6.09
CA ALA A 94 26.68 37.00 6.15
C ALA A 94 25.27 36.30 6.00
N PRO A 95 25.25 35.04 5.57
CA PRO A 95 24.00 34.29 5.48
C PRO A 95 23.28 34.20 6.82
N ASN A 96 21.99 34.55 6.87
CA ASN A 96 21.19 34.50 8.10
C ASN A 96 20.81 33.06 8.49
N ASP A 97 20.23 32.89 9.70
CA ASP A 97 19.88 31.61 10.28
C ASP A 97 18.85 30.83 9.45
N GLN A 98 18.01 31.50 8.64
CA GLN A 98 17.06 30.83 7.74
C GLN A 98 17.77 29.88 6.76
N PHE A 99 18.92 30.28 6.23
CA PHE A 99 19.66 29.45 5.26
C PHE A 99 20.29 28.24 5.94
N GLN A 100 20.87 28.38 7.15
CA GLN A 100 21.39 27.22 7.87
C GLN A 100 20.30 26.27 8.34
N MET A 101 19.13 26.77 8.73
CA MET A 101 17.99 25.92 9.08
C MET A 101 17.48 25.17 7.87
N THR A 102 17.44 25.80 6.69
CA THR A 102 17.11 25.11 5.43
C THR A 102 18.12 24.01 5.11
N ALA A 103 19.42 24.26 5.30
CA ALA A 103 20.47 23.24 5.11
C ALA A 103 20.30 22.05 6.08
N ILE A 104 19.98 22.31 7.34
CA ILE A 104 19.70 21.27 8.34
C ILE A 104 18.48 20.45 7.96
N VAL A 105 17.41 21.08 7.49
CA VAL A 105 16.19 20.40 7.04
C VAL A 105 16.45 19.54 5.82
N ASP A 106 17.22 20.03 4.85
CA ASP A 106 17.62 19.22 3.69
C ASP A 106 18.45 17.99 4.10
N MET A 107 19.35 18.11 5.11
CA MET A 107 20.07 16.96 5.68
C MET A 107 19.13 15.98 6.39
N ILE A 108 18.19 16.46 7.22
CA ILE A 108 17.19 15.64 7.92
C ILE A 108 16.35 14.87 6.91
N SER A 109 15.90 15.54 5.85
CA SER A 109 15.12 14.93 4.76
C SER A 109 15.95 13.91 3.97
N TYR A 110 17.21 14.20 3.68
CA TYR A 110 18.13 13.28 2.99
C TYR A 110 18.32 11.97 3.75
N PHE A 111 18.45 12.05 5.06
CA PHE A 111 18.56 10.87 5.92
C PHE A 111 17.21 10.25 6.26
N GLY A 112 16.07 10.82 5.87
CA GLY A 112 14.74 10.27 6.06
C GLY A 112 14.28 10.27 7.52
N TRP A 113 14.66 11.26 8.33
CA TRP A 113 14.16 11.43 9.69
C TRP A 113 12.91 12.31 9.70
N GLY A 114 11.82 11.82 10.34
CA GLY A 114 10.54 12.54 10.39
C GLY A 114 10.37 13.44 11.59
N GLU A 115 11.14 13.20 12.68
CA GLU A 115 11.01 13.93 13.94
C GLU A 115 12.37 14.36 14.50
N VAL A 116 12.41 15.57 15.05
CA VAL A 116 13.62 16.11 15.66
C VAL A 116 13.31 16.76 17.01
N VAL A 117 14.32 16.84 17.86
CA VAL A 117 14.32 17.66 19.08
C VAL A 117 15.16 18.90 18.82
N ALA A 118 14.63 20.08 19.14
CA ALA A 118 15.39 21.32 19.08
C ALA A 118 15.83 21.75 20.47
N ILE A 119 17.15 21.89 20.69
CA ILE A 119 17.73 22.48 21.91
C ILE A 119 18.29 23.84 21.53
N PHE A 120 17.91 24.89 22.25
CA PHE A 120 18.30 26.24 21.90
C PHE A 120 18.44 27.15 23.12
N SER A 121 19.22 28.21 23.00
CA SER A 121 19.28 29.28 24.01
C SER A 121 18.02 30.12 23.95
N ASP A 122 17.49 30.55 25.08
CA ASP A 122 16.27 31.37 25.19
C ASP A 122 16.57 32.83 24.95
N ASP A 123 17.11 33.15 23.79
CA ASP A 123 17.31 34.48 23.23
C ASP A 123 16.56 34.61 21.89
N ASP A 124 16.39 35.85 21.42
CA ASP A 124 15.57 36.14 20.25
C ASP A 124 16.11 35.47 18.98
N GLN A 125 17.43 35.52 18.73
CA GLN A 125 18.02 34.91 17.55
C GLN A 125 17.78 33.39 17.54
N SER A 126 18.12 32.72 18.64
CA SER A 126 18.00 31.27 18.76
C SER A 126 16.54 30.81 18.69
N ARG A 127 15.62 31.57 19.30
CA ARG A 127 14.19 31.29 19.27
C ARG A 127 13.64 31.45 17.83
N ASN A 128 13.96 32.53 17.15
CA ASN A 128 13.54 32.80 15.78
C ASN A 128 14.16 31.80 14.78
N GLY A 129 15.40 31.39 15.01
CA GLY A 129 16.04 30.29 14.27
C GLY A 129 15.29 28.98 14.40
N VAL A 130 14.84 28.60 15.63
CA VAL A 130 14.06 27.38 15.84
C VAL A 130 12.63 27.48 15.26
N ILE A 131 12.05 28.67 15.21
CA ILE A 131 10.79 28.90 14.49
C ILE A 131 10.99 28.62 12.99
N ALA A 132 12.02 29.23 12.40
CA ALA A 132 12.37 28.99 10.99
C ALA A 132 12.68 27.51 10.70
N LEU A 133 13.33 26.81 11.63
CA LEU A 133 13.53 25.36 11.55
C LEU A 133 12.19 24.61 11.49
N GLY A 134 11.24 24.95 12.35
CA GLY A 134 9.92 24.32 12.39
C GLY A 134 9.14 24.53 11.08
N ASP A 135 9.15 25.75 10.54
CA ASP A 135 8.48 26.10 9.29
C ASP A 135 9.07 25.29 8.12
N LYS A 136 10.40 25.22 8.04
CA LYS A 136 11.07 24.45 6.98
C LYS A 136 10.91 22.94 7.13
N LEU A 137 10.83 22.41 8.34
CA LEU A 137 10.52 21.00 8.59
C LEU A 137 9.10 20.68 8.13
N ALA A 138 8.13 21.56 8.40
CA ALA A 138 6.75 21.37 7.97
C ALA A 138 6.63 21.27 6.44
N GLU A 139 7.40 22.07 5.67
CA GLU A 139 7.47 21.96 4.21
C GLU A 139 7.90 20.56 3.72
N ARG A 140 8.68 19.83 4.53
CA ARG A 140 9.17 18.47 4.27
C ARG A 140 8.38 17.37 4.97
N ARG A 141 7.23 17.69 5.58
CA ARG A 141 6.41 16.76 6.39
C ARG A 141 7.17 16.18 7.59
N CYS A 142 8.12 16.93 8.13
CA CYS A 142 8.84 16.64 9.36
C CYS A 142 8.34 17.57 10.47
N LYS A 143 8.56 17.21 11.72
CA LYS A 143 8.14 18.04 12.87
C LYS A 143 9.19 18.12 13.98
N ILE A 144 9.11 19.17 14.79
CA ILE A 144 9.82 19.24 16.05
C ILE A 144 8.96 18.59 17.12
N SER A 145 9.40 17.45 17.66
CA SER A 145 8.67 16.72 18.70
C SER A 145 8.83 17.35 20.09
N TYR A 146 9.96 18.00 20.34
CA TYR A 146 10.21 18.69 21.61
C TYR A 146 11.15 19.88 21.42
N LYS A 147 10.85 21.00 22.10
CA LYS A 147 11.66 22.23 22.15
C LYS A 147 12.23 22.41 23.54
N ALA A 148 13.53 22.27 23.71
CA ALA A 148 14.23 22.44 24.97
C ALA A 148 14.91 23.81 25.01
N ALA A 149 14.33 24.78 25.70
CA ALA A 149 14.90 26.09 25.91
C ALA A 149 15.91 26.04 27.06
N LEU A 150 17.10 26.59 26.85
CA LEU A 150 18.15 26.78 27.84
C LEU A 150 18.29 28.26 28.20
N PRO A 151 18.72 28.61 29.42
CA PRO A 151 19.01 30.00 29.74
C PRO A 151 19.95 30.64 28.71
N PRO A 152 19.82 31.95 28.45
CA PRO A 152 20.69 32.65 27.48
C PRO A 152 22.18 32.53 27.84
N ASP A 153 23.03 32.41 26.82
CA ASP A 153 24.49 32.42 27.02
C ASP A 153 24.95 33.78 27.61
N PRO A 154 25.85 33.83 28.55
CA PRO A 154 26.61 32.74 29.22
C PRO A 154 26.02 32.30 30.55
N LYS A 155 24.72 32.51 30.81
CA LYS A 155 24.05 32.31 32.11
C LYS A 155 23.67 30.85 32.40
N ALA A 156 23.62 29.97 31.37
CA ALA A 156 23.23 28.59 31.52
C ALA A 156 24.14 27.83 32.51
N THR A 157 23.54 27.21 33.51
CA THR A 157 24.24 26.40 34.51
C THR A 157 24.21 24.92 34.11
N ARG A 158 25.17 24.15 34.64
CA ARG A 158 25.30 22.71 34.40
C ARG A 158 24.03 21.94 34.82
N SER A 159 23.40 22.34 35.95
CA SER A 159 22.17 21.71 36.44
C SER A 159 20.98 21.92 35.51
N GLU A 160 20.76 23.16 35.05
CA GLU A 160 19.68 23.49 34.12
C GLU A 160 19.81 22.75 32.77
N VAL A 161 21.04 22.69 32.23
CA VAL A 161 21.33 21.93 31.03
C VAL A 161 21.04 20.45 31.23
N LYS A 162 21.50 19.86 32.35
CA LYS A 162 21.25 18.47 32.70
C LYS A 162 19.74 18.16 32.79
N ASP A 163 18.97 19.03 33.48
CA ASP A 163 17.53 18.85 33.66
C ASP A 163 16.78 18.84 32.31
N GLN A 164 17.19 19.71 31.36
CA GLN A 164 16.61 19.70 30.02
C GLN A 164 17.04 18.47 29.22
N LEU A 165 18.30 18.05 29.31
CA LEU A 165 18.79 16.86 28.62
C LEU A 165 18.13 15.56 29.12
N VAL A 166 17.80 15.47 30.43
CA VAL A 166 17.03 14.36 30.96
C VAL A 166 15.64 14.28 30.31
N LYS A 167 14.98 15.44 30.14
CA LYS A 167 13.68 15.47 29.42
C LYS A 167 13.84 15.06 27.95
N VAL A 168 14.86 15.56 27.26
CA VAL A 168 15.19 15.18 25.88
C VAL A 168 15.46 13.67 25.77
N ARG A 169 16.20 13.08 26.72
CA ARG A 169 16.47 11.64 26.76
C ARG A 169 15.21 10.79 26.87
N MET A 170 14.16 11.34 27.46
CA MET A 170 12.85 10.66 27.59
C MET A 170 12.02 10.72 26.30
N MET A 171 12.34 11.56 25.33
CA MET A 171 11.64 11.66 24.05
C MET A 171 11.95 10.45 23.17
N GLU A 172 11.06 10.17 22.21
CA GLU A 172 11.27 9.11 21.21
C GLU A 172 12.28 9.55 20.17
N ALA A 173 12.21 10.79 19.73
CA ALA A 173 13.13 11.34 18.74
C ALA A 173 14.58 11.38 19.27
N ARG A 174 15.50 10.96 18.43
CA ARG A 174 16.95 10.89 18.71
C ARG A 174 17.77 11.79 17.80
N VAL A 175 17.13 12.53 16.91
CA VAL A 175 17.76 13.56 16.09
C VAL A 175 17.66 14.89 16.83
N ILE A 176 18.78 15.44 17.23
CA ILE A 176 18.85 16.63 18.06
C ILE A 176 19.52 17.75 17.27
N VAL A 177 18.82 18.86 17.10
CA VAL A 177 19.36 20.10 16.52
C VAL A 177 19.72 21.04 17.67
N LEU A 178 20.99 21.42 17.77
CA LEU A 178 21.49 22.28 18.82
C LEU A 178 21.84 23.67 18.25
N HIS A 179 20.98 24.63 18.55
CA HIS A 179 21.11 26.03 18.11
C HIS A 179 21.34 26.96 19.30
N THR A 180 22.58 27.29 19.53
CA THR A 180 23.00 28.05 20.71
C THR A 180 24.34 28.78 20.43
N PHE A 181 24.95 29.30 21.44
CA PHE A 181 26.30 29.89 21.40
C PHE A 181 27.37 28.96 22.00
N ALA A 182 28.61 29.26 21.75
CA ALA A 182 29.76 28.38 22.02
C ALA A 182 29.84 27.85 23.45
N LYS A 183 29.69 28.70 24.45
CA LYS A 183 29.86 28.31 25.87
C LYS A 183 28.76 27.35 26.32
N THR A 184 27.51 27.68 26.06
CA THR A 184 26.37 26.85 26.39
C THR A 184 26.38 25.57 25.55
N GLY A 185 26.71 25.61 24.24
CA GLY A 185 26.76 24.44 23.38
C GLY A 185 27.81 23.41 23.80
N LEU A 186 28.99 23.83 24.17
CA LEU A 186 30.03 22.93 24.71
C LEU A 186 29.61 22.30 26.06
N LEU A 187 28.90 23.06 26.91
CA LEU A 187 28.33 22.54 28.14
C LEU A 187 27.25 21.48 27.89
N VAL A 188 26.41 21.68 26.88
CA VAL A 188 25.41 20.68 26.44
C VAL A 188 26.09 19.39 26.05
N PHE A 189 27.16 19.42 25.24
CA PHE A 189 27.85 18.20 24.80
C PHE A 189 28.55 17.49 25.96
N ASP A 190 29.17 18.23 26.90
CA ASP A 190 29.78 17.66 28.10
C ASP A 190 28.75 16.92 28.97
N GLU A 191 27.57 17.50 29.18
CA GLU A 191 26.48 16.85 29.91
C GLU A 191 25.81 15.73 29.13
N ALA A 192 25.65 15.86 27.80
CA ALA A 192 25.13 14.81 26.92
C ALA A 192 26.01 13.55 26.97
N GLN A 193 27.34 13.73 27.03
CA GLN A 193 28.29 12.62 27.20
C GLN A 193 28.10 11.93 28.55
N ASN A 194 27.96 12.70 29.63
CA ASN A 194 27.74 12.18 31.00
C ASN A 194 26.41 11.39 31.11
N LEU A 195 25.40 11.73 30.28
CA LEU A 195 24.12 11.08 30.24
C LEU A 195 24.03 9.92 29.22
N GLY A 196 25.14 9.56 28.52
CA GLY A 196 25.15 8.52 27.48
C GLY A 196 24.39 8.90 26.24
N MET A 197 24.20 10.19 25.95
CA MET A 197 23.51 10.67 24.75
C MET A 197 24.47 10.88 23.55
N MET A 198 25.72 10.55 23.70
CA MET A 198 26.74 10.55 22.63
C MET A 198 27.09 9.13 22.17
N GLU A 199 26.22 8.15 22.47
CA GLU A 199 26.37 6.77 22.07
C GLU A 199 25.60 6.46 20.78
N THR A 200 25.66 5.20 20.32
CA THR A 200 24.98 4.74 19.13
C THR A 200 23.46 4.97 19.21
N GLY A 201 22.86 5.43 18.10
CA GLY A 201 21.43 5.70 18.00
C GLY A 201 21.06 7.18 18.10
N TYR A 202 21.91 8.02 18.63
CA TYR A 202 21.72 9.47 18.63
C TYR A 202 22.28 10.13 17.37
N VAL A 203 21.67 11.26 17.00
CA VAL A 203 22.13 12.15 15.93
C VAL A 203 22.18 13.55 16.50
N TRP A 204 23.33 14.20 16.39
CA TRP A 204 23.52 15.58 16.82
C TRP A 204 23.88 16.46 15.63
N ILE A 205 23.13 17.53 15.43
CA ILE A 205 23.38 18.55 14.41
C ILE A 205 23.51 19.88 15.11
N ALA A 206 24.73 20.40 15.14
CA ALA A 206 25.02 21.71 15.69
C ALA A 206 25.00 22.77 14.57
N THR A 207 24.47 23.94 14.87
CA THR A 207 24.54 25.09 13.94
C THR A 207 25.94 25.65 13.84
N THR A 208 26.15 26.68 13.06
CA THR A 208 27.49 27.28 12.74
C THR A 208 28.32 27.71 13.91
N TRP A 209 27.77 27.82 15.12
CA TRP A 209 28.57 28.16 16.32
C TRP A 209 29.67 27.12 16.59
N LEU A 210 29.40 25.82 16.32
CA LEU A 210 30.43 24.80 16.57
C LEU A 210 31.61 24.94 15.61
N SER A 211 31.37 25.14 14.33
CA SER A 211 32.45 25.37 13.35
C SER A 211 33.24 26.62 13.67
N THR A 212 32.58 27.65 14.21
CA THR A 212 33.27 28.88 14.67
C THR A 212 34.24 28.60 15.81
N VAL A 213 33.86 27.73 16.77
CA VAL A 213 34.74 27.28 17.85
C VAL A 213 35.92 26.51 17.30
N LEU A 214 35.68 25.57 16.38
CA LEU A 214 36.70 24.74 15.75
C LEU A 214 37.77 25.59 15.05
N ASP A 215 37.33 26.57 14.28
CA ASP A 215 38.19 27.42 13.48
C ASP A 215 38.95 28.47 14.36
N SER A 216 38.35 28.89 15.49
CA SER A 216 38.96 29.89 16.40
C SER A 216 39.90 29.29 17.44
N THR A 217 39.66 28.02 17.83
CA THR A 217 40.36 27.37 18.95
C THR A 217 41.05 26.09 18.47
N SER A 218 42.18 26.19 17.84
CA SER A 218 42.96 25.03 17.41
C SER A 218 44.32 24.97 18.11
N PRO A 219 44.69 23.82 18.75
CA PRO A 219 43.98 22.56 18.87
C PRO A 219 42.91 22.58 19.97
N LEU A 220 41.83 21.83 19.76
CA LEU A 220 40.81 21.58 20.79
C LEU A 220 41.37 20.74 21.92
N SER A 221 40.85 20.93 23.16
CA SER A 221 41.16 20.03 24.26
C SER A 221 40.67 18.61 23.95
N SER A 222 41.43 17.57 24.34
CA SER A 222 41.05 16.15 24.12
C SER A 222 39.67 15.84 24.73
N LYS A 223 39.33 16.47 25.84
CA LYS A 223 38.02 16.32 26.46
C LYS A 223 36.90 16.83 25.56
N THR A 224 37.06 18.03 25.01
CA THR A 224 36.06 18.62 24.07
C THR A 224 35.96 17.81 22.77
N ALA A 225 37.12 17.40 22.22
CA ALA A 225 37.10 16.56 21.00
C ALA A 225 36.31 15.28 21.19
N ASN A 226 36.46 14.59 22.32
CA ASN A 226 35.71 13.37 22.64
C ASN A 226 34.21 13.62 22.83
N SER A 227 33.83 14.77 23.45
CA SER A 227 32.42 15.08 23.70
C SER A 227 31.63 15.46 22.45
N ILE A 228 32.28 15.80 21.34
CA ILE A 228 31.62 16.20 20.09
C ILE A 228 31.76 15.17 18.96
N GLN A 229 32.35 14.01 19.25
CA GLN A 229 32.55 12.97 18.24
C GLN A 229 31.21 12.53 17.62
N GLY A 230 31.15 12.45 16.30
CA GLY A 230 29.96 12.05 15.55
C GLY A 230 28.96 13.18 15.31
N VAL A 231 29.23 14.39 15.80
CA VAL A 231 28.34 15.56 15.57
C VAL A 231 28.49 16.06 14.14
N LEU A 232 27.39 16.45 13.53
CA LEU A 232 27.34 17.20 12.28
C LEU A 232 27.26 18.69 12.57
N THR A 233 27.99 19.52 11.79
CA THR A 233 27.87 20.97 11.88
C THR A 233 28.02 21.62 10.51
N LEU A 234 27.55 22.86 10.41
CA LEU A 234 27.64 23.68 9.22
C LEU A 234 28.72 24.71 9.41
N ARG A 235 29.44 25.05 8.33
CA ARG A 235 30.37 26.17 8.27
C ARG A 235 30.04 27.01 7.05
N PRO A 236 29.90 28.34 7.17
CA PRO A 236 29.69 29.20 6.00
C PRO A 236 30.76 28.92 4.96
N TYR A 237 30.36 28.59 3.75
CA TYR A 237 31.26 28.27 2.66
C TYR A 237 31.98 29.51 2.19
N THR A 238 33.30 29.40 2.10
CA THR A 238 34.14 30.46 1.57
C THR A 238 35.12 29.84 0.57
N PRO A 239 35.06 30.21 -0.72
CA PRO A 239 35.91 29.60 -1.73
C PRO A 239 37.38 29.81 -1.45
N ASP A 240 38.20 28.88 -1.89
CA ASP A 240 39.64 29.03 -1.79
C ASP A 240 40.14 29.99 -2.88
N SER A 241 40.87 31.03 -2.46
CA SER A 241 41.47 32.02 -3.35
C SER A 241 42.86 32.38 -2.89
N GLU A 242 43.68 32.89 -3.81
CA GLU A 242 45.01 33.34 -3.51
C GLU A 242 45.00 34.50 -2.49
N SER A 243 44.05 35.42 -2.63
CA SER A 243 43.86 36.55 -1.71
C SER A 243 43.51 36.06 -0.31
N LYS A 244 42.65 35.04 -0.18
CA LYS A 244 42.28 34.43 1.09
C LYS A 244 43.47 33.73 1.76
N ARG A 245 44.23 32.96 1.00
CA ARG A 245 45.44 32.30 1.51
C ARG A 245 46.47 33.29 1.99
N SER A 246 46.69 34.36 1.25
CA SER A 246 47.56 35.44 1.63
C SER A 246 47.11 36.14 2.93
N PHE A 247 45.82 36.45 3.03
CA PHE A 247 45.26 37.05 4.25
C PHE A 247 45.34 36.11 5.46
N ILE A 248 45.09 34.84 5.33
CA ILE A 248 45.24 33.85 6.42
C ILE A 248 46.68 33.83 6.91
N SER A 249 47.68 33.87 6.00
CA SER A 249 49.10 33.95 6.36
C SER A 249 49.40 35.24 7.09
N GLN A 250 48.87 36.37 6.65
CA GLN A 250 49.02 37.66 7.31
C GLN A 250 48.39 37.68 8.70
N TRP A 251 47.17 37.12 8.84
CA TRP A 251 46.45 36.96 10.11
C TRP A 251 47.26 36.13 11.11
N HIS A 252 47.81 35.00 10.66
CA HIS A 252 48.64 34.14 11.51
C HIS A 252 49.85 34.89 12.08
N LYS A 253 50.46 35.76 11.29
CA LYS A 253 51.55 36.65 11.76
C LYS A 253 51.06 37.72 12.74
N LEU A 254 49.88 38.32 12.47
CA LEU A 254 49.32 39.38 13.34
C LEU A 254 48.84 38.84 14.68
N SER A 255 48.31 37.62 14.71
CA SER A 255 47.82 36.96 15.91
C SER A 255 48.88 36.16 16.66
N ASN A 256 50.12 36.12 16.19
CA ASN A 256 51.19 35.25 16.70
C ASN A 256 50.75 33.76 16.79
N GLY A 257 49.82 33.36 15.89
CA GLY A 257 49.27 32.03 15.88
C GLY A 257 48.36 31.67 17.07
N SER A 258 48.02 32.63 17.91
CA SER A 258 47.22 32.38 19.14
C SER A 258 45.73 32.28 18.90
N ILE A 259 45.20 32.82 17.82
CA ILE A 259 43.76 32.85 17.49
C ILE A 259 43.57 32.41 16.04
N GLY A 260 42.79 31.35 15.82
CA GLY A 260 42.37 30.91 14.50
C GLY A 260 41.41 31.90 13.83
N LEU A 261 41.41 31.91 12.49
CA LEU A 261 40.50 32.75 11.70
C LEU A 261 39.25 31.97 11.29
N ASN A 262 38.12 32.33 11.83
CA ASN A 262 36.86 31.75 11.43
C ASN A 262 36.22 32.51 10.25
N PRO A 263 35.17 31.94 9.57
CA PRO A 263 34.53 32.59 8.42
C PRO A 263 33.98 33.98 8.74
N TYR A 264 33.48 34.24 9.95
CA TYR A 264 32.95 35.55 10.32
C TYR A 264 34.04 36.63 10.40
N GLY A 265 35.28 36.24 10.69
CA GLY A 265 36.44 37.14 10.58
C GLY A 265 36.70 37.53 9.12
N LEU A 266 36.49 36.64 8.17
CA LEU A 266 36.57 36.94 6.74
C LEU A 266 35.43 37.87 6.30
N TYR A 267 34.20 37.61 6.75
CA TYR A 267 33.05 38.50 6.49
C TYR A 267 33.28 39.89 7.09
N ALA A 268 33.87 39.97 8.27
CA ALA A 268 34.20 41.26 8.88
C ALA A 268 35.23 42.08 8.04
N TYR A 269 36.21 41.40 7.46
CA TYR A 269 37.17 42.03 6.53
C TYR A 269 36.47 42.52 5.26
N ASP A 270 35.70 41.65 4.63
CA ASP A 270 34.99 41.96 3.40
C ASP A 270 33.91 43.04 3.59
N THR A 271 33.23 43.08 4.74
CA THR A 271 32.26 44.12 5.07
C THR A 271 32.90 45.53 5.08
N VAL A 272 34.12 45.63 5.62
CA VAL A 272 34.88 46.89 5.60
C VAL A 272 35.27 47.29 4.18
N TRP A 273 35.76 46.37 3.36
CA TRP A 273 36.10 46.60 1.96
C TRP A 273 34.86 47.00 1.11
N MET A 274 33.72 46.31 1.35
CA MET A 274 32.44 46.63 0.70
C MET A 274 32.02 48.07 1.03
N LEU A 275 32.08 48.42 2.32
CA LEU A 275 31.75 49.80 2.75
C LEU A 275 32.74 50.82 2.15
N ALA A 276 34.03 50.54 2.13
CA ALA A 276 35.05 51.42 1.56
C ALA A 276 34.83 51.67 0.06
N ARG A 277 34.47 50.63 -0.68
CA ARG A 277 34.07 50.72 -2.11
C ARG A 277 32.79 51.55 -2.31
N ALA A 278 31.78 51.35 -1.48
CA ALA A 278 30.53 52.10 -1.53
C ALA A 278 30.76 53.61 -1.22
N ILE A 279 31.66 53.92 -0.25
CA ILE A 279 32.10 55.27 0.05
C ILE A 279 32.86 55.89 -1.15
N LYS A 280 33.78 55.12 -1.75
CA LYS A 280 34.47 55.58 -2.97
C LYS A 280 33.48 55.96 -4.07
N LEU A 281 32.52 55.05 -4.38
CA LEU A 281 31.50 55.27 -5.37
C LEU A 281 30.62 56.51 -5.02
N PHE A 282 30.36 56.71 -3.71
CA PHE A 282 29.64 57.86 -3.21
C PHE A 282 30.34 59.15 -3.56
N PHE A 283 31.70 59.23 -3.35
CA PHE A 283 32.51 60.37 -3.74
C PHE A 283 32.60 60.53 -5.27
N ASP A 284 32.78 59.41 -6.00
CA ASP A 284 32.87 59.45 -7.48
C ASP A 284 31.54 59.93 -8.11
N GLN A 285 30.39 59.78 -7.44
CA GLN A 285 29.08 60.33 -7.82
C GLN A 285 28.87 61.76 -7.39
N GLY A 286 29.89 62.46 -6.83
CA GLY A 286 29.82 63.83 -6.34
C GLY A 286 29.18 63.99 -4.96
N GLY A 287 29.01 62.87 -4.22
CA GLY A 287 28.45 62.91 -2.86
C GLY A 287 29.33 63.64 -1.88
N ASN A 288 28.73 64.36 -0.99
CA ASN A 288 29.43 65.06 0.09
C ASN A 288 29.00 64.53 1.46
N MET A 289 29.95 64.29 2.38
CA MET A 289 29.66 63.88 3.74
C MET A 289 29.11 65.06 4.54
N SER A 290 27.83 65.19 4.60
CA SER A 290 27.11 66.23 5.33
C SER A 290 26.13 65.64 6.32
N PHE A 291 25.94 66.37 7.42
CA PHE A 291 25.06 65.99 8.50
C PHE A 291 24.15 67.14 8.85
N SER A 292 22.86 66.85 8.99
CA SER A 292 21.85 67.87 9.33
C SER A 292 21.22 67.55 10.68
N ASN A 293 20.78 68.61 11.39
CA ASN A 293 20.10 68.46 12.66
C ASN A 293 18.66 67.99 12.41
N SER A 294 18.24 66.93 13.11
CA SER A 294 16.85 66.50 13.10
C SER A 294 15.97 67.50 13.84
N THR A 295 14.94 68.04 13.17
CA THR A 295 13.96 68.94 13.80
C THR A 295 13.15 68.19 14.86
N HIS A 296 12.92 66.90 14.67
CA HIS A 296 12.23 66.03 15.62
C HIS A 296 13.04 65.79 16.91
N LEU A 297 14.34 65.47 16.80
CA LEU A 297 15.25 65.27 17.92
C LEU A 297 15.58 66.58 18.67
N SER A 298 15.62 67.70 17.96
CA SER A 298 15.84 69.01 18.57
C SER A 298 14.67 69.50 19.45
N GLN A 299 13.46 69.00 19.23
CA GLN A 299 12.30 69.28 20.09
C GLN A 299 12.32 68.51 21.42
N MET A 300 13.08 67.41 21.51
CA MET A 300 13.25 66.62 22.73
C MET A 300 14.30 67.19 23.73
N ARG A 301 14.36 68.52 23.83
CA ARG A 301 15.33 69.16 24.74
C ARG A 301 14.86 69.06 26.20
N GLY A 302 15.66 68.40 27.01
CA GLY A 302 15.47 68.36 28.47
C GLY A 302 15.64 66.97 29.03
N GLY A 303 16.80 66.59 29.43
CA GLY A 303 17.18 65.33 30.10
C GLY A 303 18.68 65.11 30.11
N ALA A 304 19.08 64.01 30.76
CA ALA A 304 20.52 63.63 30.85
C ALA A 304 21.12 63.15 29.47
N LEU A 305 20.25 62.87 28.48
CA LEU A 305 20.63 62.45 27.14
C LEU A 305 20.62 63.70 26.23
N ASN A 306 21.75 64.04 25.62
CA ASN A 306 21.88 65.13 24.67
C ASN A 306 21.43 64.71 23.27
N LEU A 307 20.13 64.38 23.11
CA LEU A 307 19.56 63.98 21.83
C LEU A 307 19.65 65.04 20.73
N GLY A 308 19.82 66.31 21.10
CA GLY A 308 20.04 67.38 20.13
C GLY A 308 21.42 67.42 19.50
N ALA A 309 22.38 66.60 19.97
CA ALA A 309 23.69 66.41 19.35
C ALA A 309 23.68 65.34 18.26
N LEU A 310 22.62 64.54 18.17
CA LEU A 310 22.48 63.52 17.14
C LEU A 310 22.14 64.14 15.80
N SER A 311 22.88 63.82 14.77
CA SER A 311 22.71 64.38 13.42
C SER A 311 22.33 63.32 12.39
N ILE A 312 21.50 63.68 11.42
CA ILE A 312 21.08 62.83 10.32
C ILE A 312 22.18 62.86 9.24
N PHE A 313 22.62 61.69 8.79
CA PHE A 313 23.52 61.61 7.65
C PHE A 313 22.76 61.82 6.34
N ASP A 314 22.94 63.00 5.69
CA ASP A 314 22.22 63.40 4.48
C ASP A 314 22.48 62.46 3.29
N GLY A 315 23.71 61.95 3.18
CA GLY A 315 24.15 61.02 2.17
C GLY A 315 23.77 59.53 2.41
N GLY A 316 23.08 59.25 3.54
CA GLY A 316 22.89 57.87 4.02
C GLY A 316 22.13 56.98 3.07
N LYS A 317 21.05 57.49 2.44
CA LYS A 317 20.28 56.73 1.44
C LYS A 317 21.10 56.41 0.19
N GLN A 318 21.93 57.36 -0.28
CA GLN A 318 22.80 57.13 -1.42
C GLN A 318 23.88 56.12 -1.10
N LEU A 319 24.49 56.24 0.08
CA LEU A 319 25.51 55.26 0.55
C LEU A 319 24.88 53.86 0.69
N LEU A 320 23.70 53.73 1.28
CA LEU A 320 22.96 52.48 1.38
C LEU A 320 22.72 51.84 0.00
N ASN A 321 22.31 52.64 -1.00
CA ASN A 321 22.10 52.16 -2.36
C ASN A 321 23.40 51.69 -2.99
N ASN A 322 24.50 52.39 -2.77
CA ASN A 322 25.82 52.01 -3.26
C ASN A 322 26.32 50.70 -2.61
N ILE A 323 26.05 50.48 -1.34
CA ILE A 323 26.34 49.23 -0.64
C ILE A 323 25.54 48.08 -1.27
N LEU A 324 24.26 48.25 -1.49
CA LEU A 324 23.36 47.19 -2.05
C LEU A 324 23.68 46.88 -3.52
N GLN A 325 24.22 47.84 -4.28
CA GLN A 325 24.65 47.66 -5.67
C GLN A 325 26.09 47.13 -5.79
N THR A 326 26.77 46.90 -4.66
CA THR A 326 28.14 46.39 -4.67
C THR A 326 28.19 45.03 -5.36
N ASN A 327 29.07 44.87 -6.32
CA ASN A 327 29.44 43.64 -6.97
C ASN A 327 30.97 43.50 -6.93
N MET A 328 31.46 42.67 -6.03
CA MET A 328 32.93 42.49 -5.86
C MET A 328 33.24 41.07 -5.46
N THR A 329 34.44 40.62 -5.69
CA THR A 329 34.97 39.38 -5.14
C THR A 329 35.83 39.72 -3.92
N GLY A 330 35.42 39.21 -2.75
CA GLY A 330 36.14 39.34 -1.49
C GLY A 330 36.85 38.04 -1.08
N LEU A 331 37.32 37.99 0.17
CA LEU A 331 37.89 36.78 0.77
C LEU A 331 36.83 35.66 0.96
N THR A 332 35.56 36.05 1.11
CA THR A 332 34.41 35.14 1.25
C THR A 332 33.79 34.71 -0.09
N GLY A 333 34.37 35.20 -1.21
CA GLY A 333 33.89 34.94 -2.54
C GLY A 333 33.13 36.11 -3.16
N PRO A 334 32.18 35.89 -4.08
CA PRO A 334 31.41 36.97 -4.70
C PRO A 334 30.47 37.62 -3.68
N ILE A 335 30.63 38.93 -3.50
CA ILE A 335 29.81 39.75 -2.62
C ILE A 335 28.79 40.49 -3.48
N GLN A 336 27.57 40.09 -3.40
CA GLN A 336 26.40 40.63 -4.11
C GLN A 336 25.14 40.39 -3.31
N PHE A 337 24.16 41.25 -3.43
CA PHE A 337 22.84 41.08 -2.78
C PHE A 337 21.78 40.75 -3.78
N ASN A 338 20.83 39.92 -3.38
CA ASN A 338 19.57 39.67 -4.09
C ASN A 338 18.62 40.85 -3.93
N SER A 339 17.51 40.85 -4.65
CA SER A 339 16.45 41.88 -4.54
C SER A 339 15.84 42.02 -3.14
N ASP A 340 15.85 40.94 -2.36
CA ASP A 340 15.44 40.90 -0.95
C ASP A 340 16.54 41.28 0.03
N ARG A 341 17.68 41.80 -0.47
CA ARG A 341 18.89 42.14 0.27
C ARG A 341 19.56 40.97 1.01
N SER A 342 19.19 39.75 0.72
CA SER A 342 19.94 38.56 1.20
C SER A 342 21.24 38.41 0.40
N PRO A 343 22.28 37.82 1.00
CA PRO A 343 23.53 37.49 0.28
C PRO A 343 23.26 36.58 -0.92
N PHE A 344 23.96 36.84 -2.03
CA PHE A 344 23.82 36.06 -3.24
C PHE A 344 24.36 34.65 -3.09
N ARG A 345 23.58 33.65 -3.41
CA ARG A 345 23.95 32.21 -3.40
C ARG A 345 24.63 31.72 -2.11
N PRO A 346 23.96 31.83 -0.94
CA PRO A 346 24.55 31.36 0.31
C PRO A 346 24.81 29.87 0.25
N ALA A 347 25.94 29.44 0.81
CA ALA A 347 26.38 28.06 0.85
C ALA A 347 27.04 27.70 2.17
N TYR A 348 27.07 26.40 2.52
CA TYR A 348 27.73 25.89 3.72
C TYR A 348 28.54 24.63 3.40
N ASP A 349 29.68 24.48 4.03
CA ASP A 349 30.35 23.20 4.21
C ASP A 349 29.57 22.37 5.24
N ILE A 350 29.46 21.08 5.03
CA ILE A 350 28.90 20.14 6.00
C ILE A 350 30.08 19.36 6.59
N LEU A 351 30.25 19.51 7.89
CA LEU A 351 31.38 18.94 8.64
C LEU A 351 30.86 17.83 9.55
N ASN A 352 31.60 16.73 9.60
CA ASN A 352 31.41 15.64 10.53
C ASN A 352 32.57 15.54 11.50
N MET A 353 32.28 15.53 12.78
CA MET A 353 33.31 15.45 13.85
C MET A 353 33.84 14.02 13.96
N ILE A 354 35.14 13.85 13.91
CA ILE A 354 35.85 12.57 14.05
C ILE A 354 36.93 12.68 15.13
N GLU A 355 37.50 11.55 15.55
CA GLU A 355 38.48 11.47 16.64
C GLU A 355 39.63 12.51 16.51
N ASN A 356 40.13 12.72 15.30
CA ASN A 356 41.30 13.60 15.03
C ASN A 356 40.90 14.98 14.46
N GLY A 357 39.70 15.48 14.78
CA GLY A 357 39.24 16.77 14.30
C GLY A 357 37.88 16.71 13.57
N TYR A 358 37.83 17.20 12.35
CA TYR A 358 36.62 17.12 11.53
C TYR A 358 36.94 16.70 10.10
N ARG A 359 35.94 16.10 9.46
CA ARG A 359 35.97 15.78 8.03
C ARG A 359 34.81 16.49 7.32
N GLN A 360 35.09 17.10 6.20
CA GLN A 360 34.06 17.61 5.31
C GLN A 360 33.41 16.44 4.57
N ILE A 361 32.10 16.38 4.63
CA ILE A 361 31.30 15.29 4.01
C ILE A 361 30.47 15.78 2.83
N GLY A 362 30.46 17.07 2.57
CA GLY A 362 29.75 17.66 1.44
C GLY A 362 29.52 19.15 1.63
N TYR A 363 28.70 19.67 0.74
CA TYR A 363 28.29 21.07 0.69
C TYR A 363 26.79 21.17 0.63
N TRP A 364 26.28 22.29 1.07
CA TRP A 364 24.93 22.71 0.80
C TRP A 364 24.92 24.11 0.19
N SER A 365 24.08 24.35 -0.80
CA SER A 365 23.83 25.69 -1.32
C SER A 365 22.35 25.93 -1.51
N ASN A 366 21.92 27.19 -1.35
CA ASN A 366 20.53 27.54 -1.64
C ASN A 366 20.18 27.34 -3.12
N TYR A 367 21.16 27.18 -4.00
CA TYR A 367 20.98 26.96 -5.43
C TYR A 367 20.75 25.49 -5.78
N SER A 368 21.57 24.56 -5.29
CA SER A 368 21.60 23.15 -5.71
C SER A 368 21.22 22.15 -4.61
N GLY A 369 21.06 22.58 -3.35
CA GLY A 369 20.87 21.68 -2.20
C GLY A 369 22.16 21.00 -1.79
N LEU A 370 22.07 19.72 -1.36
CA LEU A 370 23.20 18.90 -0.88
C LEU A 370 24.03 18.36 -2.04
N SER A 371 25.36 18.42 -1.92
CA SER A 371 26.28 17.91 -2.94
C SER A 371 27.65 17.58 -2.36
N VAL A 372 28.34 16.63 -2.96
CA VAL A 372 29.77 16.39 -2.72
C VAL A 372 30.68 17.25 -3.63
N VAL A 373 30.08 17.94 -4.59
CA VAL A 373 30.77 18.83 -5.53
C VAL A 373 30.70 20.26 -5.01
N THR A 374 31.79 21.03 -5.17
CA THR A 374 31.86 22.43 -4.72
C THR A 374 30.78 23.31 -5.34
N PRO A 375 30.20 24.27 -4.60
CA PRO A 375 29.13 25.11 -5.06
C PRO A 375 29.44 25.89 -6.36
N GLU A 376 30.64 26.38 -6.56
CA GLU A 376 31.02 27.11 -7.76
C GLU A 376 30.88 26.28 -9.03
N THR A 377 31.23 25.00 -8.97
CA THR A 377 31.12 24.11 -10.13
C THR A 377 29.64 23.91 -10.50
N LEU A 378 28.75 23.90 -9.51
CA LEU A 378 27.32 23.73 -9.72
C LEU A 378 26.61 24.99 -10.21
N TYR A 379 27.17 26.17 -9.87
CA TYR A 379 26.60 27.43 -10.34
C TYR A 379 26.66 27.63 -11.87
N ALA A 380 27.54 26.88 -12.53
CA ALA A 380 27.62 26.87 -14.00
C ALA A 380 26.56 26.00 -14.67
N ARG A 381 25.77 25.25 -13.89
CA ARG A 381 24.73 24.34 -14.38
C ARG A 381 23.34 24.79 -13.90
N PRO A 382 22.26 24.40 -14.58
CA PRO A 382 20.92 24.63 -14.07
C PRO A 382 20.74 23.98 -12.70
N PRO A 383 19.96 24.59 -11.77
CA PRO A 383 19.75 24.03 -10.45
C PRO A 383 19.02 22.67 -10.54
N ASN A 384 19.55 21.67 -9.89
CA ASN A 384 18.93 20.36 -9.79
C ASN A 384 18.84 19.95 -8.33
N ARG A 385 17.61 19.88 -7.81
CA ARG A 385 17.29 19.48 -6.42
C ARG A 385 16.55 18.14 -6.36
N SER A 386 16.61 17.31 -7.41
CA SER A 386 16.02 15.98 -7.37
C SER A 386 16.69 15.12 -6.29
N SER A 387 15.96 14.16 -5.73
CA SER A 387 16.51 13.26 -4.71
C SER A 387 17.75 12.48 -5.20
N SER A 388 17.81 12.19 -6.49
CA SER A 388 18.96 11.52 -7.12
C SER A 388 20.21 12.39 -7.26
N SER A 389 20.06 13.71 -7.21
CA SER A 389 21.20 14.66 -7.29
C SER A 389 21.77 15.02 -5.92
N GLN A 390 21.02 14.74 -4.84
CA GLN A 390 21.45 15.05 -3.48
C GLN A 390 22.40 13.95 -2.98
N GLN A 391 23.61 14.31 -2.61
CA GLN A 391 24.64 13.36 -2.18
C GLN A 391 25.48 13.95 -1.04
N LEU A 392 25.86 13.08 -0.10
CA LEU A 392 26.81 13.33 0.96
C LEU A 392 27.76 12.13 1.08
N ASP A 393 28.99 12.37 1.50
CA ASP A 393 29.93 11.31 1.84
C ASP A 393 29.49 10.56 3.11
N SER A 394 30.13 9.43 3.37
CA SER A 394 29.83 8.60 4.56
C SER A 394 30.02 9.39 5.84
N VAL A 395 29.11 9.20 6.80
CA VAL A 395 29.10 9.91 8.09
C VAL A 395 29.55 8.96 9.21
N VAL A 396 30.37 9.44 10.10
CA VAL A 396 30.68 8.79 11.38
C VAL A 396 29.74 9.37 12.43
N TRP A 397 28.87 8.53 12.99
CA TRP A 397 27.86 8.93 13.98
C TRP A 397 28.38 8.79 15.41
N PRO A 398 27.68 9.36 16.41
CA PRO A 398 28.00 9.14 17.83
C PRO A 398 28.15 7.64 18.15
N GLY A 399 29.14 7.29 18.95
CA GLY A 399 29.56 5.89 19.18
C GLY A 399 30.45 5.29 18.11
N GLY A 400 30.97 6.09 17.15
CA GLY A 400 31.98 5.66 16.17
C GLY A 400 31.43 4.80 15.02
N THR A 401 30.11 4.66 14.88
CA THR A 401 29.46 3.84 13.84
C THR A 401 29.28 4.62 12.53
N THR A 402 29.45 3.94 11.39
CA THR A 402 29.11 4.46 10.06
C THR A 402 27.67 4.08 9.63
N LYS A 403 27.02 3.18 10.39
CA LYS A 403 25.63 2.78 10.11
C LYS A 403 24.69 3.93 10.48
N LYS A 404 23.88 4.39 9.52
CA LYS A 404 22.90 5.46 9.71
C LYS A 404 21.98 5.15 10.91
N PRO A 405 21.93 6.04 11.93
CA PRO A 405 21.01 5.91 13.04
C PRO A 405 19.56 6.02 12.56
N ARG A 406 18.66 5.30 13.21
CA ARG A 406 17.23 5.35 12.89
C ARG A 406 16.63 6.73 13.15
N GLY A 407 17.17 7.46 14.13
CA GLY A 407 16.68 8.79 14.53
C GLY A 407 15.56 8.79 15.55
N TRP A 408 15.14 7.61 16.00
CA TRP A 408 14.15 7.46 17.07
C TRP A 408 14.38 6.15 17.83
N VAL A 409 13.87 6.09 19.04
CA VAL A 409 13.94 4.91 19.91
C VAL A 409 12.57 4.71 20.55
N PHE A 410 12.21 3.47 20.75
CA PHE A 410 11.03 3.15 21.54
C PHE A 410 11.19 3.72 22.96
N PRO A 411 10.11 4.24 23.57
CA PRO A 411 10.20 4.77 24.94
C PRO A 411 10.58 3.64 25.91
N ASN A 412 11.86 3.47 26.16
CA ASN A 412 12.43 2.46 27.05
C ASN A 412 12.36 2.86 28.52
N ASN A 413 11.21 3.36 28.95
CA ASN A 413 10.99 3.66 30.38
C ASN A 413 10.69 2.39 31.21
N GLY A 414 11.09 1.20 30.74
CA GLY A 414 10.72 -0.08 31.36
C GLY A 414 9.23 -0.41 31.19
N ARG A 415 8.47 0.41 30.48
CA ARG A 415 7.04 0.20 30.21
C ARG A 415 6.88 -0.76 29.04
N GLN A 416 6.18 -1.84 29.30
CA GLN A 416 5.75 -2.75 28.24
C GLN A 416 4.63 -2.10 27.41
N LEU A 417 4.64 -2.30 26.11
CA LEU A 417 3.54 -1.89 25.24
C LEU A 417 2.26 -2.61 25.62
N ARG A 418 1.20 -1.86 25.79
CA ARG A 418 -0.15 -2.36 26.02
C ARG A 418 -0.78 -2.66 24.66
N ILE A 419 -0.84 -3.94 24.33
CA ILE A 419 -1.41 -4.38 23.06
C ILE A 419 -2.82 -4.89 23.28
N GLY A 420 -3.81 -4.18 22.75
CA GLY A 420 -5.21 -4.60 22.76
C GLY A 420 -5.42 -5.77 21.79
N VAL A 421 -5.97 -6.87 22.29
CA VAL A 421 -6.23 -8.09 21.51
C VAL A 421 -7.72 -8.44 21.61
N PRO A 422 -8.45 -8.64 20.49
CA PRO A 422 -9.87 -8.94 20.52
C PRO A 422 -10.13 -10.30 21.15
N ASN A 423 -10.98 -10.33 22.18
CA ASN A 423 -11.42 -11.58 22.83
C ASN A 423 -12.60 -12.18 22.04
N ARG A 424 -12.28 -13.01 21.07
CA ARG A 424 -13.26 -13.58 20.14
C ARG A 424 -13.94 -14.84 20.69
N VAL A 425 -15.21 -14.98 20.37
CA VAL A 425 -16.00 -16.19 20.63
C VAL A 425 -15.96 -17.13 19.43
N SER A 426 -16.02 -16.59 18.20
CA SER A 426 -15.99 -17.35 16.95
C SER A 426 -14.65 -17.20 16.22
N TYR A 427 -14.34 -18.12 15.30
CA TYR A 427 -13.11 -18.12 14.48
C TYR A 427 -11.83 -17.95 15.29
N ARG A 428 -11.71 -18.72 16.36
CA ARG A 428 -10.59 -18.68 17.32
C ARG A 428 -9.22 -19.01 16.71
N ASN A 429 -9.18 -19.53 15.49
CA ASN A 429 -7.94 -19.76 14.73
C ASN A 429 -7.18 -18.48 14.48
N PHE A 430 -7.85 -17.34 14.34
CA PHE A 430 -7.22 -16.04 14.14
C PHE A 430 -6.67 -15.46 15.44
N VAL A 431 -7.47 -15.48 16.51
CA VAL A 431 -7.08 -15.02 17.85
C VAL A 431 -7.74 -15.91 18.89
N LEU A 432 -6.91 -16.60 19.67
CA LEU A 432 -7.32 -17.50 20.74
C LEU A 432 -6.74 -17.01 22.07
N LEU A 433 -7.60 -16.69 23.00
CA LEU A 433 -7.26 -16.41 24.38
C LEU A 433 -7.48 -17.67 25.23
N SER A 434 -6.44 -18.14 25.89
CA SER A 434 -6.52 -19.25 26.85
C SER A 434 -5.92 -18.81 28.18
N SER A 435 -6.65 -18.98 29.26
CA SER A 435 -6.14 -18.77 30.63
C SER A 435 -5.60 -20.09 31.16
N VAL A 436 -4.29 -20.16 31.33
CA VAL A 436 -3.62 -21.33 31.93
C VAL A 436 -2.87 -20.84 33.16
N ASN A 437 -3.18 -21.37 34.32
CA ASN A 437 -2.54 -21.01 35.62
C ASN A 437 -2.55 -19.51 35.94
N GLY A 438 -3.65 -18.79 35.61
CA GLY A 438 -3.80 -17.36 35.91
C GLY A 438 -3.01 -16.42 34.95
N THR A 439 -2.29 -16.97 33.99
CA THR A 439 -1.66 -16.20 32.91
C THR A 439 -2.46 -16.31 31.62
N ASN A 440 -2.80 -15.16 31.05
CA ASN A 440 -3.49 -15.10 29.76
C ASN A 440 -2.48 -15.41 28.65
N LYS A 441 -2.58 -16.61 28.05
CA LYS A 441 -1.80 -16.99 26.87
C LYS A 441 -2.62 -16.66 25.63
N VAL A 442 -2.03 -15.88 24.74
CA VAL A 442 -2.65 -15.48 23.46
C VAL A 442 -1.98 -16.25 22.33
N GLN A 443 -2.77 -16.87 21.47
CA GLN A 443 -2.32 -17.68 20.33
C GLN A 443 -3.19 -17.40 19.12
N GLY A 444 -2.81 -17.88 17.94
CA GLY A 444 -3.58 -17.75 16.71
C GLY A 444 -2.76 -17.21 15.56
N TYR A 445 -3.37 -17.23 14.37
CA TYR A 445 -2.74 -16.76 13.14
C TYR A 445 -2.19 -15.34 13.27
N CYS A 446 -3.04 -14.38 13.68
CA CYS A 446 -2.66 -12.99 13.80
C CYS A 446 -1.54 -12.77 14.83
N MET A 447 -1.53 -13.58 15.90
CA MET A 447 -0.53 -13.50 16.96
C MET A 447 0.82 -14.03 16.49
N ASP A 448 0.82 -15.16 15.79
CA ASP A 448 2.05 -15.75 15.25
C ASP A 448 2.68 -14.82 14.21
N VAL A 449 1.88 -14.18 13.36
CA VAL A 449 2.36 -13.15 12.41
C VAL A 449 2.96 -11.95 13.14
N PHE A 450 2.29 -11.44 14.15
CA PHE A 450 2.77 -10.31 14.94
C PHE A 450 4.09 -10.62 15.64
N LEU A 451 4.20 -11.78 16.30
CA LEU A 451 5.42 -12.20 16.98
C LEU A 451 6.56 -12.47 15.99
N ALA A 452 6.28 -13.07 14.84
CA ALA A 452 7.28 -13.26 13.79
C ALA A 452 7.78 -11.92 13.26
N ALA A 453 6.89 -10.95 13.04
CA ALA A 453 7.26 -9.60 12.59
C ALA A 453 8.10 -8.85 13.63
N ILE A 454 7.73 -8.90 14.93
CA ILE A 454 8.54 -8.31 16.00
C ILE A 454 9.94 -8.92 16.07
N ASN A 455 10.07 -10.22 15.88
CA ASN A 455 11.37 -10.89 15.93
C ASN A 455 12.31 -10.50 14.78
N LEU A 456 11.79 -9.98 13.69
CA LEU A 456 12.58 -9.42 12.60
C LEU A 456 13.07 -7.99 12.87
N LEU A 457 12.51 -7.32 13.89
CA LEU A 457 12.93 -5.98 14.24
C LEU A 457 14.34 -6.01 14.87
N PRO A 458 15.24 -5.06 14.51
CA PRO A 458 16.60 -5.02 15.06
C PRO A 458 16.65 -4.49 16.49
N TYR A 459 15.55 -4.49 17.23
CA TYR A 459 15.42 -4.03 18.62
C TYR A 459 14.31 -4.76 19.34
N ALA A 460 14.45 -4.90 20.66
CA ALA A 460 13.44 -5.53 21.49
C ALA A 460 12.23 -4.60 21.66
N VAL A 461 11.04 -5.17 21.51
CA VAL A 461 9.75 -4.53 21.76
C VAL A 461 9.07 -5.23 22.93
N PRO A 462 9.33 -4.82 24.18
CA PRO A 462 8.66 -5.39 25.35
C PRO A 462 7.17 -5.06 25.27
N HIS A 463 6.30 -6.06 25.41
CA HIS A 463 4.87 -5.91 25.24
C HIS A 463 4.08 -6.83 26.14
N ILE A 464 2.85 -6.44 26.47
CA ILE A 464 1.84 -7.25 27.14
C ILE A 464 0.55 -7.25 26.31
N PHE A 465 -0.10 -8.40 26.22
CA PHE A 465 -1.39 -8.53 25.56
C PHE A 465 -2.51 -8.30 26.58
N ILE A 466 -3.42 -7.40 26.25
CA ILE A 466 -4.57 -7.04 27.07
C ILE A 466 -5.83 -7.43 26.29
N PRO A 467 -6.63 -8.38 26.81
CA PRO A 467 -7.88 -8.77 26.19
C PRO A 467 -8.87 -7.60 26.10
N PHE A 468 -9.51 -7.45 24.93
CA PHE A 468 -10.56 -6.49 24.70
C PHE A 468 -11.87 -7.20 24.34
N GLY A 469 -12.93 -6.95 25.08
CA GLY A 469 -14.26 -7.59 24.96
C GLY A 469 -14.59 -8.51 26.12
N ASP A 470 -15.89 -8.80 26.28
CA ASP A 470 -16.45 -9.57 27.39
C ASP A 470 -16.28 -11.09 27.28
N GLY A 471 -15.87 -11.58 26.11
CA GLY A 471 -15.73 -13.00 25.82
C GLY A 471 -17.07 -13.76 25.64
N HIS A 472 -18.20 -13.07 25.66
CA HIS A 472 -19.53 -13.64 25.39
C HIS A 472 -20.00 -13.38 23.96
N LYS A 473 -19.52 -12.29 23.36
CA LYS A 473 -19.78 -11.92 21.96
C LYS A 473 -18.52 -11.41 21.31
N ASN A 474 -18.49 -11.41 19.97
CA ASN A 474 -17.36 -10.80 19.25
C ASN A 474 -17.29 -9.30 19.54
N PRO A 475 -16.10 -8.76 19.86
CA PRO A 475 -15.94 -7.36 20.23
C PRO A 475 -16.13 -6.42 19.02
N ASN A 476 -16.43 -5.14 19.31
CA ASN A 476 -16.52 -4.10 18.30
C ASN A 476 -15.11 -3.58 17.93
N TYR A 477 -14.67 -3.86 16.73
CA TYR A 477 -13.35 -3.45 16.25
C TYR A 477 -13.16 -1.94 16.09
N ASN A 478 -14.23 -1.18 15.83
CA ASN A 478 -14.14 0.28 15.77
C ASN A 478 -13.82 0.87 17.14
N GLU A 479 -14.39 0.30 18.19
CA GLU A 479 -14.11 0.69 19.56
C GLU A 479 -12.67 0.34 19.98
N LEU A 480 -12.20 -0.87 19.63
CA LEU A 480 -10.80 -1.28 19.85
C LEU A 480 -9.81 -0.29 19.19
N VAL A 481 -10.06 0.09 17.94
CA VAL A 481 -9.23 1.04 17.20
C VAL A 481 -9.30 2.45 17.80
N ASN A 482 -10.47 2.88 18.26
CA ASN A 482 -10.62 4.18 18.95
C ASN A 482 -9.85 4.22 20.28
N MET A 483 -9.72 3.10 21.00
CA MET A 483 -8.88 3.03 22.21
C MET A 483 -7.38 3.17 21.88
N VAL A 484 -6.93 2.75 20.70
CA VAL A 484 -5.57 3.03 20.22
C VAL A 484 -5.41 4.52 19.92
N ALA A 485 -6.38 5.12 19.23
CA ALA A 485 -6.38 6.57 18.97
C ALA A 485 -6.39 7.41 20.24
N ALA A 486 -7.06 6.93 21.30
CA ALA A 486 -7.11 7.56 22.62
C ALA A 486 -5.90 7.23 23.52
N ASN A 487 -4.88 6.54 23.01
CA ASN A 487 -3.69 6.10 23.76
C ASN A 487 -3.98 5.22 25.00
N VAL A 488 -5.12 4.55 25.05
CA VAL A 488 -5.41 3.52 26.04
C VAL A 488 -4.60 2.26 25.76
N PHE A 489 -4.54 1.87 24.50
CA PHE A 489 -3.62 0.86 23.97
C PHE A 489 -2.54 1.51 23.11
N ASP A 490 -1.34 0.96 23.18
CA ASP A 490 -0.20 1.40 22.38
C ASP A 490 -0.19 0.73 20.97
N ALA A 491 -0.95 -0.35 20.82
CA ALA A 491 -1.26 -1.00 19.54
C ALA A 491 -2.50 -1.90 19.68
N ALA A 492 -3.12 -2.24 18.57
CA ALA A 492 -4.11 -3.32 18.50
C ALA A 492 -3.67 -4.39 17.50
N VAL A 493 -3.72 -5.65 17.94
CA VAL A 493 -3.27 -6.82 17.19
C VAL A 493 -4.40 -7.84 17.11
N GLY A 494 -4.76 -8.21 15.92
CA GLY A 494 -5.85 -9.13 15.62
C GLY A 494 -6.27 -9.01 14.17
N ASP A 495 -7.35 -9.65 13.82
CA ASP A 495 -8.01 -9.68 12.52
C ASP A 495 -8.74 -8.36 12.22
N ILE A 496 -7.99 -7.25 12.19
CA ILE A 496 -8.54 -5.90 12.07
C ILE A 496 -8.51 -5.47 10.61
N ALA A 497 -9.68 -5.35 9.99
CA ALA A 497 -9.80 -4.89 8.62
C ALA A 497 -9.38 -3.41 8.48
N ILE A 498 -8.58 -3.13 7.47
CA ILE A 498 -8.14 -1.78 7.10
C ILE A 498 -9.27 -1.14 6.29
N ILE A 499 -9.98 -0.21 6.89
CA ILE A 499 -11.08 0.53 6.26
C ILE A 499 -10.93 2.03 6.49
N THR A 500 -11.49 2.85 5.58
CA THR A 500 -11.32 4.31 5.56
C THR A 500 -11.69 4.99 6.88
N SER A 501 -12.76 4.54 7.55
CA SER A 501 -13.19 5.11 8.82
C SER A 501 -12.16 4.93 9.95
N ARG A 502 -11.42 3.83 9.94
CA ARG A 502 -10.37 3.52 10.93
C ARG A 502 -9.05 4.20 10.61
N THR A 503 -8.67 4.26 9.31
CA THR A 503 -7.42 4.91 8.89
C THR A 503 -7.41 6.42 9.10
N LYS A 504 -8.56 7.05 9.35
CA LYS A 504 -8.64 8.46 9.77
C LYS A 504 -8.07 8.70 11.17
N ASN A 505 -8.14 7.71 12.05
CA ASN A 505 -7.83 7.85 13.48
C ASN A 505 -6.50 7.20 13.87
N VAL A 506 -6.05 6.17 13.16
CA VAL A 506 -4.85 5.37 13.45
C VAL A 506 -4.09 5.03 12.18
N ASP A 507 -2.82 4.65 12.34
CA ASP A 507 -2.02 4.09 11.26
C ASP A 507 -2.05 2.56 11.30
N PHE A 508 -2.11 1.95 10.13
CA PHE A 508 -2.06 0.50 9.98
C PHE A 508 -0.73 0.06 9.38
N THR A 509 -0.33 -1.15 9.71
CA THR A 509 0.73 -1.83 8.97
C THR A 509 0.27 -2.15 7.55
N GLN A 510 1.21 -2.55 6.69
CA GLN A 510 0.86 -3.26 5.47
C GLN A 510 -0.02 -4.48 5.82
N PRO A 511 -0.98 -4.84 4.96
CA PRO A 511 -1.83 -5.98 5.22
C PRO A 511 -1.00 -7.28 5.18
N TYR A 512 -1.20 -8.13 6.20
CA TYR A 512 -0.55 -9.45 6.29
C TYR A 512 -1.44 -10.58 5.74
N ILE A 513 -2.71 -10.29 5.42
CA ILE A 513 -3.64 -11.17 4.71
C ILE A 513 -4.56 -10.31 3.85
N GLU A 514 -4.82 -10.76 2.63
CA GLU A 514 -5.83 -10.13 1.80
C GLU A 514 -7.22 -10.45 2.34
N SER A 515 -8.09 -9.49 2.34
CA SER A 515 -9.48 -9.59 2.73
C SER A 515 -10.37 -8.84 1.75
N GLY A 516 -11.65 -9.04 1.88
CA GLY A 516 -12.70 -8.38 1.13
C GLY A 516 -14.02 -9.08 1.41
N LEU A 517 -15.13 -8.41 1.22
CA LEU A 517 -16.43 -9.01 1.42
C LEU A 517 -16.78 -9.97 0.29
N VAL A 518 -17.26 -11.15 0.66
CA VAL A 518 -17.71 -12.21 -0.22
C VAL A 518 -19.13 -12.63 0.15
N VAL A 519 -19.85 -13.17 -0.81
CA VAL A 519 -21.19 -13.72 -0.64
C VAL A 519 -21.08 -15.23 -0.57
N VAL A 520 -21.59 -15.86 0.48
CA VAL A 520 -21.68 -17.32 0.63
C VAL A 520 -23.13 -17.74 0.62
N ALA A 521 -23.47 -18.70 -0.22
CA ALA A 521 -24.83 -19.21 -0.36
C ALA A 521 -24.83 -20.74 -0.53
N PRO A 522 -25.97 -21.42 -0.21
CA PRO A 522 -26.10 -22.86 -0.35
C PRO A 522 -26.04 -23.30 -1.81
N VAL A 523 -25.37 -24.42 -2.06
CA VAL A 523 -25.36 -25.09 -3.36
C VAL A 523 -26.63 -25.93 -3.49
N LYS A 524 -27.66 -25.43 -4.16
CA LYS A 524 -28.84 -26.23 -4.43
C LYS A 524 -28.60 -27.11 -5.65
N LYS A 525 -28.54 -28.44 -5.45
CA LYS A 525 -28.58 -29.41 -6.56
C LYS A 525 -30.01 -29.48 -7.09
N PHE A 526 -30.28 -28.92 -8.24
CA PHE A 526 -31.55 -29.05 -8.93
C PHE A 526 -31.51 -30.32 -9.79
N SER A 527 -32.01 -31.45 -9.28
CA SER A 527 -32.29 -32.61 -10.12
C SER A 527 -33.62 -32.41 -10.88
N ARG A 528 -33.57 -32.24 -12.19
CA ARG A 528 -34.76 -32.19 -13.03
C ARG A 528 -34.84 -33.44 -13.86
N ALA A 529 -35.87 -34.30 -13.60
CA ALA A 529 -36.14 -35.53 -14.31
C ALA A 529 -36.28 -35.40 -15.85
N TRP A 530 -36.44 -34.18 -16.33
CA TRP A 530 -36.62 -33.84 -17.75
C TRP A 530 -35.41 -33.07 -18.34
N ALA A 531 -34.22 -33.21 -17.75
CA ALA A 531 -33.01 -32.52 -18.23
C ALA A 531 -32.61 -32.89 -19.67
N PHE A 532 -32.92 -34.12 -20.08
CA PHE A 532 -32.64 -34.63 -21.43
C PHE A 532 -33.43 -33.94 -22.55
N LEU A 533 -34.57 -33.26 -22.26
CA LEU A 533 -35.31 -32.48 -23.25
C LEU A 533 -34.79 -31.07 -23.50
N ARG A 534 -33.94 -30.56 -22.59
CA ARG A 534 -33.43 -29.17 -22.63
C ARG A 534 -32.43 -28.83 -23.75
N PRO A 535 -31.62 -29.79 -24.28
CA PRO A 535 -30.65 -29.46 -25.31
C PRO A 535 -31.25 -28.78 -26.53
N PHE A 536 -32.51 -29.14 -26.88
CA PHE A 536 -33.21 -28.54 -28.02
C PHE A 536 -34.46 -27.79 -27.57
N THR A 537 -34.78 -26.72 -28.28
CA THR A 537 -36.05 -25.99 -28.10
C THR A 537 -37.20 -26.83 -28.61
N PRO A 538 -38.46 -26.62 -28.15
CA PRO A 538 -39.61 -27.34 -28.62
C PRO A 538 -39.78 -27.30 -30.16
N TRP A 539 -39.46 -26.16 -30.79
CA TRP A 539 -39.47 -26.03 -32.25
C TRP A 539 -38.40 -26.88 -32.92
N MET A 540 -37.23 -26.98 -32.34
CA MET A 540 -36.16 -27.83 -32.87
C MET A 540 -36.56 -29.32 -32.82
N TRP A 541 -37.19 -29.76 -31.70
CA TRP A 541 -37.78 -31.11 -31.61
C TRP A 541 -38.83 -31.34 -32.68
N ALA A 542 -39.78 -30.39 -32.89
CA ALA A 542 -40.83 -30.48 -33.88
C ALA A 542 -40.30 -30.55 -35.31
N VAL A 543 -39.34 -29.70 -35.65
CA VAL A 543 -38.70 -29.68 -36.97
C VAL A 543 -37.90 -30.98 -37.21
N THR A 544 -37.15 -31.46 -36.22
CA THR A 544 -36.42 -32.74 -36.37
C THR A 544 -37.37 -33.90 -36.61
N ALA A 545 -38.47 -34.02 -35.85
CA ALA A 545 -39.48 -35.05 -36.04
C ALA A 545 -40.17 -34.96 -37.43
N ALA A 546 -40.48 -33.75 -37.88
CA ALA A 546 -41.05 -33.54 -39.22
C ALA A 546 -40.11 -34.01 -40.33
N PHE A 547 -38.81 -33.67 -40.26
CA PHE A 547 -37.83 -34.10 -41.24
C PHE A 547 -37.61 -35.63 -41.24
N PHE A 548 -37.67 -36.31 -40.09
CA PHE A 548 -37.66 -37.78 -40.03
C PHE A 548 -38.79 -38.37 -40.85
N LEU A 549 -40.03 -37.84 -40.74
CA LEU A 549 -41.18 -38.30 -41.50
C LEU A 549 -41.04 -37.94 -42.97
N ILE A 550 -40.59 -36.75 -43.29
CA ILE A 550 -40.43 -36.30 -44.69
C ILE A 550 -39.41 -37.19 -45.40
N VAL A 551 -38.20 -37.36 -44.81
CA VAL A 551 -37.16 -38.19 -45.42
C VAL A 551 -37.57 -39.63 -45.57
N GLY A 552 -38.23 -40.21 -44.53
CA GLY A 552 -38.78 -41.56 -44.61
C GLY A 552 -39.82 -41.70 -45.72
N THR A 553 -40.70 -40.73 -45.94
CA THR A 553 -41.67 -40.70 -47.00
C THR A 553 -40.99 -40.55 -48.39
N VAL A 554 -40.00 -39.66 -48.50
CA VAL A 554 -39.23 -39.49 -49.76
C VAL A 554 -38.52 -40.80 -50.14
N VAL A 555 -37.82 -41.44 -49.18
CA VAL A 555 -37.15 -42.72 -49.44
C VAL A 555 -38.17 -43.81 -49.81
N TRP A 556 -39.32 -43.86 -49.12
CA TRP A 556 -40.43 -44.79 -49.49
C TRP A 556 -40.91 -44.55 -50.93
N ILE A 557 -41.16 -43.34 -51.38
CA ILE A 557 -41.55 -43.02 -52.75
C ILE A 557 -40.51 -43.49 -53.77
N LEU A 558 -39.23 -43.27 -53.46
CA LEU A 558 -38.14 -43.65 -54.34
C LEU A 558 -37.89 -45.18 -54.43
N GLU A 559 -38.16 -45.91 -53.31
CA GLU A 559 -37.87 -47.34 -53.18
C GLU A 559 -39.12 -48.19 -53.49
N HIS A 560 -40.33 -47.66 -53.38
CA HIS A 560 -41.63 -48.41 -53.46
C HIS A 560 -41.77 -49.20 -54.70
N ARG A 561 -41.25 -48.75 -55.86
CA ARG A 561 -41.35 -49.46 -57.17
C ARG A 561 -40.23 -50.48 -57.35
N ILE A 562 -39.14 -50.37 -56.71
CA ILE A 562 -37.87 -51.13 -57.01
C ILE A 562 -37.62 -52.16 -55.88
N ASN A 563 -38.03 -51.86 -54.63
CA ASN A 563 -37.68 -52.66 -53.49
C ASN A 563 -38.90 -53.31 -52.80
N ASP A 564 -38.88 -54.66 -52.77
CA ASP A 564 -40.01 -55.45 -52.21
C ASP A 564 -40.20 -55.24 -50.68
N GLU A 565 -39.20 -54.79 -49.98
CA GLU A 565 -39.32 -54.51 -48.55
C GLU A 565 -40.21 -53.32 -48.24
N PHE A 566 -40.34 -52.39 -49.18
CA PHE A 566 -41.22 -51.22 -49.09
C PHE A 566 -42.61 -51.42 -49.72
N ARG A 567 -42.94 -52.62 -50.13
CA ARG A 567 -44.27 -53.04 -50.70
C ARG A 567 -45.11 -53.74 -49.61
N GLY A 568 -46.43 -53.64 -49.72
CA GLY A 568 -47.33 -54.35 -48.85
C GLY A 568 -48.62 -53.56 -48.53
N PRO A 569 -49.47 -54.04 -47.67
CA PRO A 569 -50.69 -53.30 -47.32
C PRO A 569 -50.35 -51.98 -46.62
N PRO A 570 -51.19 -50.93 -46.75
CA PRO A 570 -50.79 -49.55 -46.32
C PRO A 570 -50.32 -49.41 -44.86
N LYS A 571 -50.91 -50.24 -43.94
CA LYS A 571 -50.49 -50.26 -42.56
C LYS A 571 -49.04 -50.78 -42.36
N LYS A 572 -48.64 -51.76 -43.16
CA LYS A 572 -47.28 -52.33 -43.08
C LYS A 572 -46.28 -51.37 -43.66
N GLN A 573 -46.63 -50.66 -44.75
CA GLN A 573 -45.79 -49.62 -45.34
C GLN A 573 -45.55 -48.47 -44.36
N LEU A 574 -46.51 -47.97 -43.63
CA LEU A 574 -46.38 -46.91 -42.64
C LEU A 574 -45.45 -47.35 -41.50
N VAL A 575 -45.54 -48.60 -41.02
CA VAL A 575 -44.68 -49.16 -40.01
C VAL A 575 -43.24 -49.22 -40.53
N THR A 576 -43.00 -49.62 -41.76
CA THR A 576 -41.72 -49.72 -42.44
C THR A 576 -41.09 -48.33 -42.58
N ILE A 577 -41.90 -47.30 -42.99
CA ILE A 577 -41.42 -45.90 -43.06
C ILE A 577 -40.98 -45.40 -41.70
N MET A 578 -41.83 -45.59 -40.69
CA MET A 578 -41.52 -45.16 -39.30
C MET A 578 -40.28 -45.86 -38.75
N TRP A 579 -40.21 -47.19 -38.97
CA TRP A 579 -39.07 -48.00 -38.53
C TRP A 579 -37.76 -47.59 -39.23
N PHE A 580 -37.80 -47.43 -40.55
CA PHE A 580 -36.68 -46.98 -41.36
C PHE A 580 -36.16 -45.58 -40.89
N SER A 581 -37.10 -44.64 -40.79
CA SER A 581 -36.74 -43.29 -40.34
C SER A 581 -36.12 -43.31 -38.94
N PHE A 582 -36.65 -44.12 -38.02
CA PHE A 582 -36.10 -44.21 -36.66
C PHE A 582 -34.76 -44.95 -36.61
N SER A 583 -34.59 -46.04 -37.40
CA SER A 583 -33.34 -46.79 -37.43
C SER A 583 -32.17 -45.99 -38.02
N THR A 584 -32.43 -45.04 -38.92
CA THR A 584 -31.35 -44.14 -39.45
C THR A 584 -30.77 -43.24 -38.38
N MET A 585 -31.49 -42.91 -37.31
CA MET A 585 -30.98 -42.11 -36.20
C MET A 585 -29.84 -42.83 -35.43
N PHE A 586 -29.89 -44.16 -35.36
CA PHE A 586 -28.89 -44.98 -34.66
C PHE A 586 -27.90 -45.67 -35.59
N PHE A 587 -27.85 -45.23 -36.86
CA PHE A 587 -27.01 -45.86 -37.92
C PHE A 587 -27.23 -47.38 -38.07
N ALA A 588 -28.36 -47.89 -37.63
CA ALA A 588 -28.72 -49.29 -37.69
C ALA A 588 -29.57 -49.55 -38.93
N HIS A 589 -28.95 -49.61 -40.09
CA HIS A 589 -29.62 -49.90 -41.39
C HIS A 589 -29.92 -51.37 -41.47
N ARG A 590 -31.20 -51.74 -41.37
CA ARG A 590 -31.65 -53.12 -41.51
C ARG A 590 -32.32 -53.39 -42.85
N GLU A 591 -32.86 -52.35 -43.47
CA GLU A 591 -33.47 -52.37 -44.78
C GLU A 591 -32.51 -51.79 -45.79
N ASN A 592 -32.21 -52.54 -46.87
CA ASN A 592 -31.29 -52.10 -47.93
C ASN A 592 -31.99 -51.19 -48.92
N THR A 593 -31.45 -50.00 -49.15
CA THR A 593 -31.86 -49.09 -50.21
C THR A 593 -31.21 -49.54 -51.53
N VAL A 594 -32.01 -49.74 -52.56
CA VAL A 594 -31.59 -50.23 -53.89
C VAL A 594 -31.38 -49.04 -54.88
N SER A 595 -32.23 -48.00 -54.72
CA SER A 595 -32.25 -46.84 -55.62
C SER A 595 -31.05 -45.94 -55.44
N THR A 596 -30.40 -45.48 -56.52
CA THR A 596 -29.28 -44.54 -56.49
C THR A 596 -29.65 -43.19 -55.88
N LEU A 597 -30.85 -42.68 -56.20
CA LEU A 597 -31.35 -41.42 -55.66
C LEU A 597 -31.74 -41.58 -54.18
N GLY A 598 -32.29 -42.75 -53.79
CA GLY A 598 -32.57 -43.05 -52.36
C GLY A 598 -31.29 -43.08 -51.53
N ARG A 599 -30.18 -43.67 -52.05
CA ARG A 599 -28.89 -43.67 -51.42
C ARG A 599 -28.31 -42.26 -51.28
N PHE A 600 -28.46 -41.40 -52.29
CA PHE A 600 -27.99 -40.01 -52.25
C PHE A 600 -28.74 -39.20 -51.20
N VAL A 601 -30.06 -39.28 -51.12
CA VAL A 601 -30.85 -38.64 -50.09
C VAL A 601 -30.47 -39.15 -48.69
N LEU A 602 -30.23 -40.48 -48.60
CA LEU A 602 -29.84 -41.08 -47.32
C LEU A 602 -28.48 -40.59 -46.83
N ILE A 603 -27.48 -40.43 -47.72
CA ILE A 603 -26.16 -39.90 -47.36
C ILE A 603 -26.30 -38.49 -46.78
N ILE A 604 -27.01 -37.60 -47.47
CA ILE A 604 -27.25 -36.24 -46.94
C ILE A 604 -27.95 -36.28 -45.62
N TRP A 605 -28.99 -37.14 -45.50
CA TRP A 605 -29.74 -37.28 -44.25
C TRP A 605 -28.85 -37.80 -43.10
N LEU A 606 -28.00 -38.77 -43.33
CA LEU A 606 -27.08 -39.29 -42.32
C LEU A 606 -26.10 -38.21 -41.85
N PHE A 607 -25.65 -37.36 -42.75
CA PHE A 607 -24.80 -36.22 -42.40
C PHE A 607 -25.55 -35.23 -41.50
N VAL A 608 -26.79 -34.89 -41.81
CA VAL A 608 -27.62 -34.03 -40.95
C VAL A 608 -27.86 -34.66 -39.59
N VAL A 609 -28.18 -35.97 -39.56
CA VAL A 609 -28.40 -36.72 -38.31
C VAL A 609 -27.11 -36.75 -37.46
N LEU A 610 -25.94 -36.90 -38.08
CA LEU A 610 -24.66 -36.85 -37.41
C LEU A 610 -24.44 -35.50 -36.70
N ILE A 611 -24.70 -34.36 -37.36
CA ILE A 611 -24.60 -33.04 -36.79
C ILE A 611 -25.58 -32.85 -35.63
N ILE A 612 -26.86 -33.28 -35.83
CA ILE A 612 -27.88 -33.15 -34.79
C ILE A 612 -27.49 -33.97 -33.55
N ASN A 613 -26.99 -35.19 -33.71
CA ASN A 613 -26.61 -36.08 -32.63
C ASN A 613 -25.38 -35.52 -31.88
N SER A 614 -24.36 -35.07 -32.60
CA SER A 614 -23.18 -34.45 -32.02
C SER A 614 -23.51 -33.15 -31.24
N SER A 615 -24.38 -32.30 -31.82
CA SER A 615 -24.86 -31.07 -31.16
C SER A 615 -25.69 -31.35 -29.92
N TYR A 616 -26.57 -32.39 -29.99
CA TYR A 616 -27.34 -32.83 -28.84
C TYR A 616 -26.42 -33.29 -27.67
N THR A 617 -25.44 -34.16 -27.99
CA THR A 617 -24.50 -34.69 -27.00
C THR A 617 -23.67 -33.56 -26.35
N ALA A 618 -23.13 -32.66 -27.16
CA ALA A 618 -22.35 -31.52 -26.68
C ALA A 618 -23.21 -30.59 -25.79
N SER A 619 -24.41 -30.25 -26.24
CA SER A 619 -25.31 -29.38 -25.47
C SER A 619 -25.81 -30.05 -24.18
N LEU A 620 -26.12 -31.37 -24.20
CA LEU A 620 -26.49 -32.10 -22.99
C LEU A 620 -25.35 -32.15 -21.97
N THR A 621 -24.11 -32.41 -22.42
CA THR A 621 -22.92 -32.41 -21.57
C THR A 621 -22.72 -31.02 -20.95
N SER A 622 -22.80 -29.96 -21.76
CA SER A 622 -22.66 -28.58 -21.28
C SER A 622 -23.74 -28.23 -20.24
N ILE A 623 -24.99 -28.57 -20.48
CA ILE A 623 -26.09 -28.31 -19.55
C ILE A 623 -25.92 -29.09 -18.25
N LEU A 624 -25.55 -30.36 -18.30
CA LEU A 624 -25.33 -31.16 -17.10
C LEU A 624 -24.14 -30.67 -16.27
N THR A 625 -23.07 -30.21 -16.92
CA THR A 625 -21.90 -29.60 -16.25
C THR A 625 -22.22 -28.23 -15.64
N ALA A 626 -22.94 -27.36 -16.37
CA ALA A 626 -23.31 -26.02 -15.90
C ALA A 626 -24.37 -26.04 -14.78
N GLN A 627 -25.22 -27.06 -14.72
CA GLN A 627 -26.27 -27.15 -13.68
C GLN A 627 -25.75 -27.45 -12.28
N GLN A 628 -24.52 -27.91 -12.12
CA GLN A 628 -23.88 -28.11 -10.82
C GLN A 628 -23.59 -26.78 -10.08
N LEU A 629 -23.60 -25.63 -10.77
CA LEU A 629 -23.15 -24.32 -10.27
C LEU A 629 -24.27 -23.27 -10.09
N SER A 630 -25.52 -23.55 -10.39
CA SER A 630 -26.58 -22.53 -10.32
C SER A 630 -27.24 -22.44 -8.95
N SER A 631 -26.96 -21.38 -8.21
CA SER A 631 -27.73 -20.90 -7.06
C SER A 631 -28.63 -19.72 -7.51
N PRO A 632 -29.76 -19.44 -6.86
CA PRO A 632 -30.54 -18.24 -7.11
C PRO A 632 -29.76 -16.95 -6.80
N VAL A 633 -28.77 -17.00 -5.90
CA VAL A 633 -27.86 -15.92 -5.58
C VAL A 633 -26.61 -16.10 -6.41
N THR A 634 -26.34 -15.18 -7.34
CA THR A 634 -25.14 -15.20 -8.21
C THR A 634 -24.03 -14.27 -7.72
N GLY A 635 -24.34 -13.35 -6.83
CA GLY A 635 -23.41 -12.38 -6.25
C GLY A 635 -24.12 -11.29 -5.48
N ILE A 636 -23.39 -10.22 -5.15
CA ILE A 636 -23.92 -9.09 -4.38
C ILE A 636 -25.04 -8.36 -5.14
N ASP A 637 -24.94 -8.22 -6.45
CA ASP A 637 -25.91 -7.51 -7.27
C ASP A 637 -27.31 -8.15 -7.16
N THR A 638 -27.36 -9.49 -7.13
CA THR A 638 -28.62 -10.21 -6.94
C THR A 638 -29.18 -10.05 -5.53
N LEU A 639 -28.33 -9.87 -4.51
CA LEU A 639 -28.76 -9.61 -3.15
C LEU A 639 -29.27 -8.17 -2.97
N VAL A 640 -28.66 -7.21 -3.64
CA VAL A 640 -29.13 -5.81 -3.61
C VAL A 640 -30.50 -5.68 -4.24
N THR A 641 -30.71 -6.32 -5.39
CA THR A 641 -31.99 -6.27 -6.15
C THR A 641 -33.09 -7.16 -5.57
N SER A 642 -32.72 -8.24 -4.86
CA SER A 642 -33.69 -9.11 -4.17
C SER A 642 -34.15 -8.50 -2.85
N ASN A 643 -35.29 -8.93 -2.33
CA ASN A 643 -35.73 -8.55 -0.98
C ASN A 643 -35.44 -9.62 0.07
N GLU A 644 -34.52 -10.51 -0.19
CA GLU A 644 -34.15 -11.64 0.67
C GLU A 644 -33.34 -11.19 1.91
N PRO A 645 -33.48 -11.86 3.06
CA PRO A 645 -32.69 -11.60 4.24
C PRO A 645 -31.20 -11.97 4.04
N ILE A 646 -30.30 -11.15 4.55
CA ILE A 646 -28.85 -11.32 4.43
C ILE A 646 -28.23 -11.49 5.82
N GLY A 647 -27.49 -12.58 6.03
CA GLY A 647 -26.73 -12.83 7.24
C GLY A 647 -25.38 -12.08 7.21
N PHE A 648 -24.95 -11.59 8.36
CA PHE A 648 -23.60 -11.03 8.57
C PHE A 648 -23.09 -11.37 9.95
N GLN A 649 -21.76 -11.39 10.13
CA GLN A 649 -21.15 -11.68 11.43
C GLN A 649 -21.20 -10.47 12.37
N VAL A 650 -21.54 -10.69 13.63
CA VAL A 650 -21.49 -9.67 14.66
C VAL A 650 -20.06 -9.16 14.83
N GLY A 651 -19.87 -7.83 14.83
CA GLY A 651 -18.55 -7.19 14.96
C GLY A 651 -17.81 -6.96 13.65
N SER A 652 -18.25 -7.56 12.53
CA SER A 652 -17.70 -7.30 11.20
C SER A 652 -18.12 -5.92 10.66
N PHE A 653 -17.27 -5.31 9.83
CA PHE A 653 -17.63 -4.07 9.14
C PHE A 653 -18.66 -4.27 8.01
N ALA A 654 -18.97 -5.53 7.68
CA ALA A 654 -19.94 -5.89 6.65
C ALA A 654 -21.28 -5.21 6.86
N GLN A 655 -21.75 -5.11 8.11
CA GLN A 655 -23.01 -4.43 8.43
C GLN A 655 -23.03 -2.99 7.94
N ASN A 656 -22.00 -2.22 8.29
CA ASN A 656 -21.90 -0.81 7.92
C ASN A 656 -21.78 -0.65 6.41
N TYR A 657 -21.00 -1.51 5.75
CA TYR A 657 -20.86 -1.48 4.30
C TYR A 657 -22.20 -1.77 3.59
N LEU A 658 -22.94 -2.78 4.04
CA LEU A 658 -24.24 -3.14 3.47
C LEU A 658 -25.29 -2.04 3.67
N THR A 659 -25.26 -1.33 4.82
CA THR A 659 -26.21 -0.25 5.11
C THR A 659 -25.82 1.07 4.47
N ASP A 660 -24.57 1.48 4.59
CA ASP A 660 -24.14 2.85 4.30
C ASP A 660 -23.70 3.00 2.82
N GLU A 661 -23.12 1.95 2.21
CA GLU A 661 -22.62 1.99 0.83
C GLU A 661 -23.64 1.36 -0.14
N LEU A 662 -24.26 0.22 0.23
CA LEU A 662 -25.21 -0.48 -0.64
C LEU A 662 -26.66 -0.13 -0.35
N ASN A 663 -26.93 0.72 0.64
CA ASN A 663 -28.27 1.19 1.03
C ASN A 663 -29.25 0.05 1.33
N ILE A 664 -28.79 -1.08 1.87
CA ILE A 664 -29.63 -2.20 2.24
C ILE A 664 -30.30 -1.91 3.59
N PRO A 665 -31.64 -2.00 3.70
CA PRO A 665 -32.36 -1.74 4.94
C PRO A 665 -31.90 -2.66 6.09
N LYS A 666 -31.68 -2.10 7.28
CA LYS A 666 -31.29 -2.88 8.49
C LYS A 666 -32.26 -4.01 8.83
N SER A 667 -33.54 -3.89 8.46
CA SER A 667 -34.54 -4.94 8.65
C SER A 667 -34.29 -6.23 7.88
N ARG A 668 -33.48 -6.16 6.81
CA ARG A 668 -33.07 -7.33 6.01
C ARG A 668 -31.80 -8.00 6.54
N LEU A 669 -31.07 -7.35 7.45
CA LEU A 669 -29.79 -7.79 7.96
C LEU A 669 -29.98 -8.63 9.21
N VAL A 670 -29.51 -9.87 9.19
CA VAL A 670 -29.59 -10.82 10.30
C VAL A 670 -28.20 -10.99 10.89
N ALA A 671 -28.03 -10.61 12.16
CA ALA A 671 -26.76 -10.74 12.87
C ALA A 671 -26.56 -12.19 13.31
N LEU A 672 -25.40 -12.79 12.99
CA LEU A 672 -25.04 -14.17 13.30
C LEU A 672 -23.76 -14.17 14.15
N GLY A 673 -23.74 -14.92 15.23
CA GLY A 673 -22.64 -14.89 16.20
C GLY A 673 -21.57 -15.98 15.99
N SER A 674 -21.92 -17.09 15.33
CA SER A 674 -21.00 -18.21 15.15
C SER A 674 -21.09 -18.85 13.76
N PRO A 675 -20.06 -19.62 13.33
CA PRO A 675 -20.09 -20.39 12.09
C PRO A 675 -21.26 -21.38 12.03
N GLU A 676 -21.60 -22.00 13.17
CA GLU A 676 -22.69 -22.96 13.29
C GLU A 676 -24.06 -22.26 13.07
N GLU A 677 -24.23 -21.06 13.64
CA GLU A 677 -25.43 -20.25 13.39
C GLU A 677 -25.54 -19.86 11.91
N CYS A 678 -24.41 -19.50 11.26
CA CYS A 678 -24.39 -19.22 9.83
C CYS A 678 -24.82 -20.44 9.01
N ALA A 679 -24.32 -21.64 9.34
CA ALA A 679 -24.70 -22.87 8.65
C ALA A 679 -26.18 -23.20 8.83
N VAL A 680 -26.70 -23.11 10.04
CA VAL A 680 -28.12 -23.36 10.33
C VAL A 680 -29.03 -22.33 9.67
N ALA A 681 -28.64 -21.05 9.66
CA ALA A 681 -29.41 -19.99 9.04
C ALA A 681 -29.51 -20.17 7.51
N LEU A 682 -28.41 -20.57 6.87
CA LEU A 682 -28.37 -20.89 5.44
C LEU A 682 -29.15 -22.18 5.10
N GLU A 683 -29.05 -23.22 5.93
CA GLU A 683 -29.77 -24.50 5.73
C GLU A 683 -31.29 -24.35 5.89
N ARG A 684 -31.70 -23.60 6.91
CA ARG A 684 -33.16 -23.36 7.16
C ARG A 684 -33.74 -22.32 6.21
N GLY A 685 -32.88 -21.58 5.46
CA GLY A 685 -33.35 -20.53 4.56
C GLY A 685 -33.83 -19.27 5.28
N THR A 686 -33.45 -19.08 6.55
CA THR A 686 -33.72 -17.84 7.31
C THR A 686 -32.92 -16.67 6.75
N VAL A 687 -31.78 -16.94 6.09
CA VAL A 687 -31.02 -16.01 5.24
C VAL A 687 -30.77 -16.64 3.88
N ALA A 688 -30.82 -15.84 2.83
CA ALA A 688 -30.54 -16.30 1.47
C ALA A 688 -29.05 -16.47 1.21
N ALA A 689 -28.25 -15.64 1.85
CA ALA A 689 -26.80 -15.66 1.79
C ALA A 689 -26.20 -15.03 3.06
N VAL A 690 -24.92 -15.35 3.32
CA VAL A 690 -24.11 -14.69 4.33
C VAL A 690 -23.05 -13.84 3.62
N VAL A 691 -22.91 -12.60 4.05
CA VAL A 691 -21.91 -11.64 3.56
C VAL A 691 -20.93 -11.36 4.68
N ASP A 692 -19.68 -11.73 4.48
CA ASP A 692 -18.62 -11.45 5.45
C ASP A 692 -17.24 -11.44 4.78
N GLU A 693 -16.21 -11.20 5.56
CA GLU A 693 -14.83 -11.12 5.10
C GLU A 693 -14.32 -12.49 4.62
N GLN A 694 -13.59 -12.47 3.51
CA GLN A 694 -13.09 -13.66 2.83
C GLN A 694 -12.37 -14.66 3.77
N PRO A 695 -11.43 -14.26 4.68
CA PRO A 695 -10.73 -15.22 5.52
C PRO A 695 -11.65 -16.00 6.47
N TYR A 696 -12.70 -15.37 7.00
CA TYR A 696 -13.69 -16.06 7.83
C TYR A 696 -14.52 -17.04 7.01
N MET A 697 -14.92 -16.61 5.82
CA MET A 697 -15.73 -17.46 4.95
C MET A 697 -14.93 -18.63 4.37
N GLU A 698 -13.64 -18.48 4.12
CA GLU A 698 -12.77 -19.58 3.73
C GLU A 698 -12.64 -20.63 4.84
N LEU A 699 -12.48 -20.19 6.08
CA LEU A 699 -12.45 -21.10 7.24
C LEU A 699 -13.83 -21.78 7.44
N PHE A 700 -14.94 -21.02 7.33
CA PHE A 700 -16.29 -21.57 7.37
C PHE A 700 -16.50 -22.63 6.31
N LEU A 701 -16.10 -22.39 5.07
CA LEU A 701 -16.26 -23.34 3.96
C LEU A 701 -15.35 -24.57 4.09
N SER A 702 -14.26 -24.49 4.84
CA SER A 702 -13.42 -25.68 5.12
C SER A 702 -14.16 -26.73 5.94
N ASP A 703 -15.06 -26.29 6.82
CA ASP A 703 -15.85 -27.18 7.69
C ASP A 703 -17.24 -27.50 7.11
N HIS A 704 -17.77 -26.62 6.22
CA HIS A 704 -19.12 -26.69 5.68
C HIS A 704 -19.15 -26.74 4.14
N CYS A 705 -18.83 -27.88 3.55
CA CYS A 705 -18.74 -28.11 2.10
C CYS A 705 -20.04 -27.98 1.29
N ARG A 706 -21.18 -27.78 1.95
CA ARG A 706 -22.49 -27.61 1.30
C ARG A 706 -22.74 -26.18 0.79
N PHE A 707 -21.88 -25.25 1.16
CA PHE A 707 -21.96 -23.87 0.78
C PHE A 707 -20.82 -23.52 -0.16
N SER A 708 -20.93 -22.40 -0.88
CA SER A 708 -19.86 -21.90 -1.75
C SER A 708 -19.93 -20.39 -1.88
N VAL A 709 -18.77 -19.78 -2.16
CA VAL A 709 -18.69 -18.38 -2.54
C VAL A 709 -19.42 -18.16 -3.87
N ARG A 710 -20.19 -17.10 -3.94
CA ARG A 710 -20.97 -16.68 -5.11
C ARG A 710 -20.51 -15.30 -5.59
N GLY A 711 -20.19 -15.23 -6.88
CA GLY A 711 -19.59 -14.03 -7.46
C GLY A 711 -18.14 -13.84 -7.04
N GLN A 712 -17.61 -12.67 -7.36
CA GLN A 712 -16.26 -12.24 -6.96
C GLN A 712 -16.33 -11.45 -5.65
N LYS A 713 -15.20 -11.33 -4.95
CA LYS A 713 -15.10 -10.38 -3.84
C LYS A 713 -15.38 -8.97 -4.35
N PHE A 714 -16.24 -8.25 -3.67
CA PHE A 714 -16.74 -6.95 -4.13
C PHE A 714 -16.15 -5.76 -3.35
N THR A 715 -15.36 -6.02 -2.32
CA THR A 715 -14.50 -5.03 -1.68
C THR A 715 -13.05 -5.51 -1.70
N LYS A 716 -12.11 -4.55 -1.70
CA LYS A 716 -10.68 -4.83 -1.56
C LYS A 716 -10.21 -4.25 -0.25
N SER A 717 -9.85 -5.08 0.67
CA SER A 717 -9.30 -4.72 1.98
C SER A 717 -8.24 -5.75 2.38
N GLY A 718 -7.64 -5.56 3.52
CA GLY A 718 -6.72 -6.51 4.13
C GLY A 718 -6.75 -6.32 5.65
N TRP A 719 -6.18 -7.24 6.39
CA TRP A 719 -6.01 -7.08 7.83
C TRP A 719 -4.62 -6.58 8.15
N GLY A 720 -4.56 -5.59 9.04
CA GLY A 720 -3.33 -4.98 9.52
C GLY A 720 -3.37 -4.73 11.02
N PHE A 721 -2.21 -4.54 11.60
CA PHE A 721 -2.09 -4.13 13.01
C PHE A 721 -2.23 -2.62 13.11
N ALA A 722 -2.98 -2.14 14.10
CA ALA A 722 -3.25 -0.73 14.29
C ALA A 722 -2.31 -0.12 15.33
N PHE A 723 -1.77 1.05 15.01
CA PHE A 723 -0.89 1.86 15.85
C PHE A 723 -1.41 3.29 15.97
N PRO A 724 -1.02 4.05 17.00
CA PRO A 724 -1.30 5.47 17.05
C PRO A 724 -0.78 6.18 15.80
N ARG A 725 -1.39 7.31 15.47
CA ARG A 725 -1.01 8.09 14.30
C ARG A 725 0.44 8.53 14.37
N ASP A 726 1.12 8.51 13.24
CA ASP A 726 2.55 8.83 13.10
C ASP A 726 3.48 7.90 13.90
N SER A 727 3.04 6.69 14.26
CA SER A 727 3.87 5.74 14.97
C SER A 727 4.96 5.17 14.05
N PRO A 728 6.24 5.38 14.36
CA PRO A 728 7.33 4.81 13.56
C PRO A 728 7.33 3.27 13.58
N LEU A 729 6.77 2.65 14.62
CA LEU A 729 6.64 1.20 14.73
C LEU A 729 5.73 0.62 13.63
N ALA A 730 4.71 1.38 13.20
CA ALA A 730 3.83 0.95 12.10
C ALA A 730 4.61 0.74 10.79
N VAL A 731 5.58 1.62 10.50
CA VAL A 731 6.44 1.53 9.31
C VAL A 731 7.40 0.34 9.40
N ASP A 732 8.07 0.17 10.55
CA ASP A 732 9.00 -0.94 10.75
C ASP A 732 8.30 -2.29 10.75
N MET A 733 7.12 -2.39 11.37
CA MET A 733 6.28 -3.58 11.34
C MET A 733 5.78 -3.88 9.92
N SER A 734 5.46 -2.85 9.13
CA SER A 734 5.10 -3.00 7.72
C SER A 734 6.25 -3.61 6.91
N THR A 735 7.47 -3.12 7.12
CA THR A 735 8.68 -3.66 6.49
C THR A 735 8.94 -5.11 6.92
N ALA A 736 8.74 -5.42 8.20
CA ALA A 736 8.88 -6.77 8.72
C ALA A 736 7.84 -7.74 8.10
N ILE A 737 6.59 -7.31 7.96
CA ILE A 737 5.52 -8.10 7.33
C ILE A 737 5.84 -8.39 5.85
N LEU A 738 6.35 -7.39 5.11
CA LEU A 738 6.81 -7.60 3.73
C LEU A 738 7.95 -8.62 3.69
N GLY A 739 8.93 -8.52 4.59
CA GLY A 739 9.99 -9.51 4.72
C GLY A 739 9.48 -10.91 5.03
N LEU A 740 8.45 -11.06 5.89
CA LEU A 740 7.81 -12.36 6.14
C LEU A 740 7.08 -12.91 4.91
N SER A 741 6.54 -12.03 4.07
CA SER A 741 5.90 -12.41 2.81
C SER A 741 6.92 -12.89 1.79
N GLU A 742 8.04 -12.16 1.65
CA GLU A 742 9.09 -12.47 0.68
C GLU A 742 9.87 -13.75 1.01
N ASN A 743 10.10 -14.03 2.29
CA ASN A 743 10.82 -15.23 2.72
C ASN A 743 9.91 -16.48 2.87
N GLY A 744 8.60 -16.36 2.60
CA GLY A 744 7.63 -17.44 2.67
C GLY A 744 7.17 -17.82 4.09
N GLU A 745 7.65 -17.16 5.13
CA GLU A 745 7.25 -17.46 6.52
C GLU A 745 5.79 -17.10 6.78
N LEU A 746 5.29 -16.01 6.14
CA LEU A 746 3.89 -15.64 6.22
C LEU A 746 2.97 -16.75 5.67
N GLN A 747 3.34 -17.37 4.56
CA GLN A 747 2.62 -18.52 4.00
C GLN A 747 2.69 -19.74 4.93
N ARG A 748 3.83 -20.01 5.53
CA ARG A 748 3.99 -21.12 6.49
C ARG A 748 3.08 -20.95 7.73
N ILE A 749 2.98 -19.71 8.25
CA ILE A 749 2.08 -19.41 9.37
C ILE A 749 0.61 -19.54 8.92
N HIS A 750 0.29 -19.09 7.71
CA HIS A 750 -1.04 -19.23 7.11
C HIS A 750 -1.42 -20.72 7.03
N ASP A 751 -0.56 -21.57 6.48
CA ASP A 751 -0.84 -23.00 6.31
C ASP A 751 -0.97 -23.72 7.65
N LYS A 752 -0.22 -23.31 8.67
CA LYS A 752 -0.35 -23.83 10.03
C LYS A 752 -1.74 -23.66 10.64
N TRP A 753 -2.38 -22.48 10.41
CA TRP A 753 -3.62 -22.11 11.08
C TRP A 753 -4.87 -22.24 10.21
N LEU A 754 -4.71 -22.07 8.89
CA LEU A 754 -5.81 -21.93 7.94
C LEU A 754 -5.79 -23.03 6.85
N SER A 755 -4.90 -24.03 6.92
CA SER A 755 -4.87 -25.10 5.92
C SER A 755 -6.16 -25.91 5.90
N ARG A 756 -6.72 -26.05 4.71
CA ARG A 756 -7.97 -26.76 4.42
C ARG A 756 -7.80 -28.27 4.64
N LYS A 757 -8.22 -28.83 5.77
CA LYS A 757 -8.09 -30.28 6.03
C LYS A 757 -9.32 -31.11 5.63
N ALA A 758 -10.51 -30.56 5.57
CA ALA A 758 -11.73 -31.38 5.47
C ALA A 758 -12.35 -31.45 4.06
N CYS A 759 -12.39 -30.37 3.29
CA CYS A 759 -13.04 -30.38 1.98
C CYS A 759 -12.09 -30.65 0.80
N ALA A 760 -10.77 -30.54 0.98
CA ALA A 760 -9.77 -30.77 -0.07
C ALA A 760 -9.68 -32.25 -0.50
N SER A 761 -10.01 -33.20 0.37
CA SER A 761 -10.03 -34.64 0.03
C SER A 761 -11.19 -35.05 -0.90
N GLN A 762 -12.21 -34.19 -1.04
CA GLN A 762 -13.30 -34.41 -1.99
C GLN A 762 -13.13 -33.61 -3.31
N ALA A 763 -12.21 -32.65 -3.36
CA ALA A 763 -12.01 -31.81 -4.55
C ALA A 763 -10.83 -32.25 -5.44
N THR A 764 -9.97 -33.20 -4.97
CA THR A 764 -8.80 -33.67 -5.71
C THR A 764 -8.97 -34.97 -6.50
N ASP A 765 -10.07 -35.67 -6.29
CA ASP A 765 -10.51 -36.62 -7.31
C ASP A 765 -11.46 -35.88 -8.27
N PRO A 766 -11.18 -35.80 -9.55
CA PRO A 766 -12.18 -35.61 -10.55
C PRO A 766 -12.96 -36.94 -10.64
N VAL A 767 -13.63 -37.33 -9.54
CA VAL A 767 -14.69 -38.30 -9.64
C VAL A 767 -15.71 -37.60 -10.49
N ALA A 768 -15.70 -37.89 -11.79
CA ALA A 768 -16.79 -37.57 -12.66
C ALA A 768 -18.04 -37.97 -11.90
N ASP A 769 -18.80 -36.98 -11.41
CA ASP A 769 -20.02 -37.23 -10.63
C ASP A 769 -20.83 -38.26 -11.39
N LYS A 770 -20.94 -39.45 -10.82
CA LYS A 770 -21.74 -40.54 -11.41
C LYS A 770 -23.13 -39.98 -11.63
N PHE A 771 -23.65 -40.11 -12.84
CA PHE A 771 -24.99 -39.63 -13.15
C PHE A 771 -26.01 -40.27 -12.19
N GLU A 772 -26.68 -39.46 -11.42
CA GLU A 772 -27.74 -39.94 -10.52
C GLU A 772 -28.96 -40.40 -11.33
N LEU A 773 -29.59 -41.49 -10.89
CA LEU A 773 -30.83 -42.03 -11.50
C LEU A 773 -31.91 -40.94 -11.68
N GLN A 774 -31.95 -39.95 -10.79
CA GLN A 774 -32.90 -38.85 -10.84
C GLN A 774 -32.80 -37.99 -12.11
N SER A 775 -31.64 -37.84 -12.74
CA SER A 775 -31.43 -37.09 -13.96
C SER A 775 -32.05 -37.77 -15.20
N PHE A 776 -32.22 -39.11 -15.17
CA PHE A 776 -32.74 -39.91 -16.25
C PHE A 776 -34.09 -40.57 -15.92
N LEU A 777 -34.65 -40.27 -14.76
CA LEU A 777 -35.91 -40.84 -14.28
C LEU A 777 -37.06 -40.64 -15.31
N GLY A 778 -37.12 -39.46 -15.95
CA GLY A 778 -38.09 -39.17 -16.98
C GLY A 778 -37.97 -40.06 -18.24
N LEU A 779 -36.72 -40.39 -18.64
CA LEU A 779 -36.46 -41.28 -19.77
C LEU A 779 -36.89 -42.72 -19.46
N PHE A 780 -36.54 -43.23 -18.29
CA PHE A 780 -36.93 -44.57 -17.84
C PHE A 780 -38.46 -44.66 -17.64
N LEU A 781 -39.10 -43.58 -17.19
CA LEU A 781 -40.55 -43.54 -17.02
C LEU A 781 -41.27 -43.58 -18.37
N ILE A 782 -40.78 -42.85 -19.40
CA ILE A 782 -41.34 -42.93 -20.75
C ILE A 782 -41.19 -44.36 -21.30
N CYS A 783 -40.02 -44.97 -21.15
CA CYS A 783 -39.78 -46.34 -21.61
C CYS A 783 -40.70 -47.33 -20.90
N GLY A 784 -40.81 -47.21 -19.56
CA GLY A 784 -41.70 -48.04 -18.77
C GLY A 784 -43.18 -47.93 -19.18
N ILE A 785 -43.67 -46.69 -19.42
CA ILE A 785 -45.03 -46.45 -19.92
C ILE A 785 -45.21 -47.07 -21.30
N ALA A 786 -44.27 -46.90 -22.23
CA ALA A 786 -44.31 -47.47 -23.56
C ALA A 786 -44.40 -49.02 -23.54
N CYS A 787 -43.59 -49.65 -22.68
CA CYS A 787 -43.63 -51.11 -22.48
C CYS A 787 -44.95 -51.58 -21.90
N CYS A 788 -45.48 -50.88 -20.91
CA CYS A 788 -46.79 -51.21 -20.31
C CYS A 788 -47.90 -51.08 -21.35
N LEU A 789 -47.94 -49.98 -22.12
CA LEU A 789 -48.93 -49.77 -23.20
C LEU A 789 -48.84 -50.86 -24.27
N ALA A 790 -47.60 -51.20 -24.69
CA ALA A 790 -47.45 -52.30 -25.67
C ALA A 790 -47.96 -53.62 -25.13
N LEU A 791 -47.73 -53.96 -23.86
CA LEU A 791 -48.24 -55.15 -23.23
C LEU A 791 -49.76 -55.10 -23.10
N ILE A 792 -50.36 -53.98 -22.72
CA ILE A 792 -51.78 -53.80 -22.63
C ILE A 792 -52.46 -54.02 -24.00
N VAL A 793 -51.89 -53.37 -25.04
CA VAL A 793 -52.39 -53.53 -26.44
C VAL A 793 -52.27 -54.98 -26.87
N TYR A 794 -51.20 -55.66 -26.58
CA TYR A 794 -51.00 -57.07 -26.88
C TYR A 794 -52.07 -57.98 -26.14
N PHE A 795 -52.20 -57.77 -24.84
CA PHE A 795 -53.14 -58.48 -24.03
C PHE A 795 -54.57 -58.20 -24.48
N CYS A 796 -54.94 -56.98 -24.77
CA CYS A 796 -56.28 -56.62 -25.32
C CYS A 796 -56.49 -57.23 -26.66
N SER A 797 -55.51 -57.27 -27.53
CA SER A 797 -55.62 -57.95 -28.84
C SER A 797 -55.79 -59.47 -28.71
N MET A 798 -55.02 -60.06 -27.77
CA MET A 798 -55.12 -61.50 -27.51
C MET A 798 -56.43 -61.88 -26.86
N MET A 799 -56.95 -61.09 -25.91
CA MET A 799 -58.30 -61.26 -25.33
C MET A 799 -59.41 -61.15 -26.39
N ARG A 800 -59.29 -60.15 -27.31
CA ARG A 800 -60.24 -60.05 -28.42
C ARG A 800 -60.26 -61.29 -29.35
N GLN A 801 -59.06 -61.87 -29.61
CA GLN A 801 -58.92 -63.09 -30.41
C GLN A 801 -59.45 -64.30 -29.68
N PHE A 802 -59.26 -64.42 -28.35
CA PHE A 802 -59.76 -65.44 -27.49
C PHE A 802 -61.34 -65.38 -27.43
N ALA A 803 -61.90 -64.20 -27.24
CA ALA A 803 -63.36 -63.99 -27.25
C ALA A 803 -64.07 -64.33 -28.59
N ARG A 804 -63.33 -64.27 -29.73
CA ARG A 804 -63.83 -64.67 -31.04
C ARG A 804 -63.66 -66.18 -31.32
N HIS A 805 -62.96 -66.91 -30.47
CA HIS A 805 -62.65 -68.34 -30.67
C HIS A 805 -63.37 -69.26 -29.68
N VAL A 806 -64.23 -68.74 -28.83
CA VAL A 806 -65.08 -69.55 -28.00
C VAL A 806 -66.20 -70.13 -28.88
N PRO A 807 -66.20 -71.41 -29.12
CA PRO A 807 -67.34 -72.00 -29.93
C PRO A 807 -68.59 -71.93 -29.10
N GLU A 808 -69.71 -71.48 -29.82
CA GLU A 808 -71.06 -71.60 -29.35
C GLU A 808 -71.55 -73.02 -29.63
N ASP A 809 -71.10 -73.96 -28.84
CA ASP A 809 -71.76 -75.35 -28.81
C ASP A 809 -71.38 -75.97 -27.49
N SER A 810 -72.40 -76.02 -26.60
CA SER A 810 -72.54 -77.03 -25.61
C SER A 810 -73.80 -76.85 -24.84
N ASP A 811 -74.60 -78.03 -24.90
CA ASP A 811 -75.82 -78.26 -24.26
C ASP A 811 -76.02 -77.78 -22.80
N PRO A 812 -77.25 -77.36 -22.47
CA PRO A 812 -77.51 -76.84 -21.14
C PRO A 812 -77.87 -77.95 -20.15
N ARG A 813 -76.98 -78.86 -19.72
CA ARG A 813 -77.14 -79.72 -18.58
C ARG A 813 -75.75 -80.18 -18.03
N SER A 814 -75.15 -79.44 -17.25
CA SER A 814 -74.39 -79.85 -16.09
C SER A 814 -73.77 -78.58 -15.34
N SER A 815 -74.35 -78.27 -14.25
CA SER A 815 -73.81 -77.34 -13.27
C SER A 815 -72.62 -77.94 -12.60
N VAL A 816 -71.40 -77.54 -13.03
CA VAL A 816 -70.19 -77.71 -12.19
C VAL A 816 -69.39 -76.41 -12.31
N SER A 817 -69.14 -75.77 -11.20
CA SER A 817 -68.33 -74.56 -10.99
C SER A 817 -66.96 -74.67 -11.70
N SER A 818 -66.82 -74.10 -12.88
CA SER A 818 -65.50 -73.98 -13.50
C SER A 818 -64.64 -73.00 -12.75
N SER A 819 -63.69 -73.54 -11.99
CA SER A 819 -62.66 -72.83 -11.24
C SER A 819 -61.99 -71.80 -12.19
N ARG A 820 -61.70 -70.61 -11.66
CA ARG A 820 -60.89 -69.58 -12.34
C ARG A 820 -59.62 -70.11 -12.93
N SER A 821 -59.05 -71.22 -12.33
CA SER A 821 -57.83 -71.84 -12.85
C SER A 821 -58.04 -72.59 -14.20
N ALA A 822 -59.20 -73.16 -14.46
CA ALA A 822 -59.47 -73.82 -15.71
C ALA A 822 -59.55 -72.84 -16.90
N ARG A 823 -60.11 -71.65 -16.72
CA ARG A 823 -60.13 -70.59 -17.74
C ARG A 823 -58.75 -69.98 -18.00
N LEU A 824 -57.89 -69.94 -16.98
CA LEU A 824 -56.50 -69.51 -17.09
C LEU A 824 -55.67 -70.56 -17.85
N GLN A 825 -55.84 -71.81 -17.58
CA GLN A 825 -55.21 -72.91 -18.32
C GLN A 825 -55.64 -72.96 -19.78
N THR A 826 -56.87 -72.74 -20.08
CA THR A 826 -57.38 -72.67 -21.49
C THR A 826 -56.85 -71.46 -22.19
N PHE A 827 -56.70 -70.35 -21.55
CA PHE A 827 -56.02 -69.11 -22.10
C PHE A 827 -54.50 -69.31 -22.32
N LEU A 828 -53.78 -69.92 -21.40
CA LEU A 828 -52.36 -70.25 -21.55
C LEU A 828 -52.12 -71.31 -22.66
N SER A 829 -52.95 -72.33 -22.79
CA SER A 829 -52.87 -73.32 -23.89
C SER A 829 -53.18 -72.67 -25.27
N PHE A 830 -54.13 -71.72 -25.36
CA PHE A 830 -54.35 -70.90 -26.55
C PHE A 830 -53.18 -70.02 -26.91
N ALA A 831 -52.49 -69.49 -25.96
CA ALA A 831 -51.27 -68.70 -26.16
C ALA A 831 -50.09 -69.56 -26.67
N ASP A 832 -49.93 -70.78 -26.19
CA ASP A 832 -48.90 -71.73 -26.61
C ASP A 832 -49.21 -72.35 -28.00
N GLU A 833 -50.44 -72.66 -28.34
CA GLU A 833 -50.83 -73.24 -29.56
C GLU A 833 -50.52 -72.31 -30.81
N LYS A 834 -50.63 -71.02 -30.65
CA LYS A 834 -50.33 -70.05 -31.69
C LYS A 834 -48.79 -69.87 -31.94
N GLU A 835 -48.03 -70.10 -30.97
CA GLU A 835 -46.54 -70.11 -31.08
C GLU A 835 -45.99 -71.33 -31.84
N GLU A 836 -46.64 -72.53 -31.66
CA GLU A 836 -46.31 -73.73 -32.39
C GLU A 836 -46.72 -73.66 -33.87
N VAL A 837 -47.88 -73.11 -34.16
CA VAL A 837 -48.37 -72.91 -35.54
C VAL A 837 -47.46 -71.93 -36.30
N TRP A 838 -46.85 -70.92 -35.66
CA TRP A 838 -45.90 -70.02 -36.23
C TRP A 838 -44.55 -70.68 -36.46
N LYS A 839 -44.06 -71.50 -35.50
CA LYS A 839 -42.80 -72.29 -35.66
C LYS A 839 -42.97 -73.36 -36.80
N SER A 840 -44.14 -73.97 -36.97
CA SER A 840 -44.36 -74.91 -38.06
C SER A 840 -44.43 -74.18 -39.42
N LYS A 841 -45.09 -73.04 -39.56
CA LYS A 841 -45.08 -72.22 -40.81
C LYS A 841 -43.67 -71.66 -41.11
N SER A 842 -42.91 -71.29 -40.18
CA SER A 842 -41.50 -70.85 -40.35
C SER A 842 -40.60 -71.99 -40.77
N LYS A 843 -40.78 -73.22 -40.25
CA LYS A 843 -40.07 -74.40 -40.70
C LYS A 843 -40.45 -74.81 -42.13
N ARG A 844 -41.75 -74.72 -42.53
CA ARG A 844 -42.15 -74.94 -43.88
C ARG A 844 -41.60 -73.95 -44.88
N LYS A 845 -41.57 -72.63 -44.55
CA LYS A 845 -40.95 -71.57 -45.38
C LYS A 845 -39.40 -71.70 -45.52
N ARG A 846 -38.76 -72.37 -44.54
CA ARG A 846 -37.30 -72.70 -44.59
C ARG A 846 -37.04 -73.98 -45.47
N LYS A 847 -37.99 -74.88 -45.59
CA LYS A 847 -37.85 -76.09 -46.39
C LYS A 847 -38.12 -75.84 -47.88
N ASP A 848 -38.96 -74.92 -48.28
CA ASP A 848 -39.21 -74.49 -49.60
C ASP A 848 -38.12 -73.54 -50.21
N MET A 849 -37.19 -73.00 -49.39
CA MET A 849 -36.02 -72.22 -49.85
C MET A 849 -34.71 -73.04 -49.95
N SER A 850 -34.74 -74.36 -49.61
CA SER A 850 -33.55 -75.22 -49.72
C SER A 850 -33.54 -76.16 -50.92
N SER A 851 -34.42 -76.01 -51.83
CA SER A 851 -34.55 -76.94 -53.00
C SER A 851 -34.31 -76.31 -54.37
N ASN A 852 -33.74 -75.13 -54.45
CA ASN A 852 -33.29 -74.56 -55.73
C ASN A 852 -32.02 -73.69 -55.48
N SER A 853 -30.83 -74.28 -55.52
CA SER A 853 -29.63 -73.79 -56.16
C SER A 853 -28.49 -74.81 -55.92
N TYR A 854 -28.30 -75.68 -56.86
CA TYR A 854 -26.97 -76.27 -57.09
C TYR A 854 -26.15 -75.33 -57.97
N GLY A 855 -24.94 -75.05 -57.52
CA GLY A 855 -24.00 -74.30 -58.41
C GLY A 855 -22.86 -73.63 -57.64
N ASN A 856 -21.85 -74.42 -57.35
CA ASN A 856 -20.40 -74.17 -57.42
C ASN A 856 -19.77 -72.87 -56.85
N GLY A 857 -18.83 -73.01 -55.91
CA GLY A 857 -17.58 -72.23 -55.99
C GLY A 857 -17.20 -71.46 -54.73
N ASN A 858 -16.21 -72.08 -54.03
CA ASN A 858 -15.24 -71.43 -53.12
C ASN A 858 -15.70 -70.90 -51.78
N GLU A 859 -15.71 -71.77 -50.80
CA GLU A 859 -15.28 -71.54 -49.44
C GLU A 859 -13.72 -71.36 -49.42
N ASN A 860 -13.29 -70.18 -49.10
CA ASN A 860 -11.99 -69.94 -48.43
C ASN A 860 -11.55 -68.48 -48.59
N GLU A 861 -12.16 -67.55 -47.94
CA GLU A 861 -11.56 -66.19 -47.81
C GLU A 861 -12.22 -65.26 -46.78
N PHE A 862 -12.80 -65.78 -45.71
CA PHE A 862 -13.40 -64.91 -44.69
C PHE A 862 -13.14 -65.41 -43.23
N ARG A 863 -11.86 -65.85 -43.03
CA ARG A 863 -11.47 -66.25 -41.66
C ARG A 863 -10.19 -65.59 -41.11
N ASN A 864 -9.60 -64.65 -41.88
CA ASN A 864 -8.31 -64.01 -41.43
C ASN A 864 -8.39 -62.50 -41.19
N SER A 865 -9.58 -61.85 -41.28
CA SER A 865 -9.68 -60.39 -41.04
C SER A 865 -10.07 -60.01 -39.63
N SER A 866 -10.43 -60.96 -38.77
CA SER A 866 -10.84 -60.63 -37.36
C SER A 866 -9.74 -60.81 -36.32
N ARG A 867 -8.55 -61.26 -36.73
CA ARG A 867 -7.42 -61.47 -35.74
C ARG A 867 -6.33 -60.40 -35.85
N GLU A 868 -6.30 -59.54 -36.89
CA GLU A 868 -5.30 -58.47 -37.02
C GLU A 868 -5.71 -57.14 -36.38
N ILE A 869 -6.95 -57.00 -36.02
CA ILE A 869 -7.44 -55.73 -35.39
C ILE A 869 -7.27 -55.75 -33.87
N GLU A 870 -7.25 -56.91 -33.21
CA GLU A 870 -6.96 -57.00 -31.76
C GLU A 870 -5.47 -56.89 -31.43
N ALA A 871 -4.56 -57.22 -32.30
CA ALA A 871 -3.11 -57.13 -32.09
C ALA A 871 -2.48 -55.78 -32.28
N SER A 872 -3.22 -54.79 -32.80
CA SER A 872 -2.72 -53.44 -33.03
C SER A 872 -3.03 -52.45 -31.88
N TRP A 873 -3.89 -52.83 -30.92
CA TRP A 873 -4.24 -52.00 -29.75
C TRP A 873 -3.34 -52.28 -28.55
N GLU A 874 -2.78 -53.48 -28.40
CA GLU A 874 -1.85 -53.77 -27.29
C GLU A 874 -0.40 -53.29 -27.50
N ARG A 875 -0.04 -52.71 -28.61
CA ARG A 875 1.31 -52.18 -28.89
C ARG A 875 1.47 -50.67 -28.81
N ARG A 876 0.40 -49.95 -28.41
CA ARG A 876 0.48 -48.48 -28.21
C ARG A 876 0.53 -48.02 -26.75
N GLU A 877 0.38 -48.90 -25.79
CA GLU A 877 0.46 -48.54 -24.36
C GLU A 877 1.84 -48.79 -23.68
N MET A 878 2.87 -49.11 -24.46
CA MET A 878 4.22 -49.37 -23.89
C MET A 878 5.31 -48.40 -24.36
N HIS A 879 4.93 -47.20 -24.85
CA HIS A 879 5.92 -46.15 -25.22
C HIS A 879 5.53 -44.74 -24.81
N GLU A 880 4.83 -44.58 -23.70
CA GLU A 880 4.75 -43.29 -23.00
C GLU A 880 4.70 -43.56 -21.45
N ASN A 881 5.88 -43.71 -20.91
CA ASN A 881 6.18 -43.43 -19.50
C ASN A 881 7.58 -42.81 -19.46
#